data_4008a4ca2c8db47e7509eba080c51fa0
#
_entry.id   4008a4ca2c8db47e7509eba080c51fa0
#
_cell.length_a   1.000
_cell.length_b   1.000
_cell.length_c   1.000
_cell.angle_alpha   90.00
_cell.angle_beta   90.00
_cell.angle_gamma   90.00
#
_symmetry.space_group_name_H-M   'P 1'
#
loop_
_entity.id
_entity.type
_entity.pdbx_description
1 polymer ?
#
loop_
_entity_poly.entity_id
_entity_poly.type
_entity_poly.pdbx_seq_one_letter_code
_entity_poly.pdbx_strand_id
1 'polypeptide(L)'
;MQEKSALVRFWSGVLIALGSLCPRSSPCGISTHIEIGHRALEFLHLQDRTVNYKELLLEHQDAYQAGTVFPDAFYPRICERGQFHEVSESTHWTPFLNASVHYIRENYPLPWDKDTEKLVAFLFGITSHMVADVSWHSLGIEQGFLRTMGAIDFHGSYSEAHPAGDFGGDVLSQFEFNFNYLSRHWYVPVEDLLEIYKKLYGRAVITKNAIVDCSYLQFLEMYGEMLAISKLYPTYSRKSPFLVEQFQEYFLGGLDDMAFWSTNIYRLTSFMLKNGTSDCNLPENPLFITCGSQQNNTHGSKVQKNDFHRNVTAALTKDIGKNINYTKRGVLFSVDSWTMDSVSFMYQSLERSIQEMFTGSSQPQKHVSSPSASYYLSFPYTRLGWAMTSADLNQDGHGDLVMGAPGYSRPGHIHVGRVYLIYGNDLGLPLVDLDLDKEAHGILEGFQPSGRFGSAVAVLDFNKDGVPDLAVGAPSVGSEKLTYTGAVYIYFGSKQGRLSSSPNITISCLDTYCNLGWTLLAADVNGDSEPDLVIGSPFAPGGGRQKGIVAVFYSGSSHSDKEELNVEAANWMVRGEEDFAWLGYSLHAVSVNNRTLLLAGSPTWKNASSLGHLFRTRDEKQSPGRVSGYFPPNCQSWFTISGDKAMGKLGTSLSSGHVMMNGTRTQVLLVGAPTQDVLAKMAFLTTTLHQGGSTRMYELPPDSQPSLLSTFNGDRRFSRFGGVLHLSDLDNDGLDEIIMAAPLRITDVTSGLMGGEDGRVYVYNGKQVTLGDMTGKCKSWVAPCPEEKAQYVLMSPEAGSRFGSSVITVRSKKKNQVVIAAGKSSLGARLSGALHIYSLGQD
;
A
#
# COMPACT_ATOMS: atom_id res chain seq x y z
N MET A 1 -38.18 16.35 -20.68
CA MET A 1 -37.61 17.64 -20.30
C MET A 1 -37.69 17.91 -18.79
N GLN A 2 -38.76 17.55 -18.09
CA GLN A 2 -38.86 17.70 -16.63
C GLN A 2 -37.88 16.79 -15.86
N GLU A 3 -37.67 15.54 -16.32
CA GLU A 3 -36.72 14.61 -15.69
C GLU A 3 -35.24 15.07 -15.81
N LYS A 4 -34.84 15.63 -16.96
CA LYS A 4 -33.49 16.22 -17.12
C LYS A 4 -33.28 17.43 -16.20
N SER A 5 -34.33 18.19 -15.90
CA SER A 5 -34.28 19.32 -14.98
C SER A 5 -34.11 18.88 -13.51
N ALA A 6 -34.73 17.76 -13.12
CA ALA A 6 -34.58 17.20 -11.77
C ALA A 6 -33.17 16.62 -11.56
N LEU A 7 -32.64 15.92 -12.57
CA LEU A 7 -31.27 15.37 -12.54
C LEU A 7 -30.22 16.49 -12.45
N VAL A 8 -30.35 17.55 -13.24
CA VAL A 8 -29.44 18.69 -13.20
C VAL A 8 -29.51 19.42 -11.85
N ARG A 9 -30.68 19.53 -11.22
CA ARG A 9 -30.82 20.12 -9.89
C ARG A 9 -30.26 19.24 -8.79
N PHE A 10 -30.46 17.91 -8.87
CA PHE A 10 -29.84 16.95 -7.96
C PHE A 10 -28.32 17.07 -8.01
N TRP A 11 -27.74 17.03 -9.21
CA TRP A 11 -26.28 17.10 -9.39
C TRP A 11 -25.72 18.48 -9.07
N SER A 12 -26.43 19.55 -9.33
CA SER A 12 -26.06 20.87 -8.83
C SER A 12 -26.05 20.92 -7.30
N GLY A 13 -26.97 20.24 -6.65
CA GLY A 13 -27.02 20.12 -5.19
C GLY A 13 -25.85 19.31 -4.63
N VAL A 14 -25.54 18.16 -5.25
CA VAL A 14 -24.38 17.31 -4.88
C VAL A 14 -23.05 18.04 -5.14
N LEU A 15 -22.89 18.70 -6.29
CA LEU A 15 -21.70 19.50 -6.60
C LEU A 15 -21.53 20.72 -5.69
N ILE A 16 -22.63 21.37 -5.29
CA ILE A 16 -22.60 22.47 -4.32
C ILE A 16 -22.28 21.95 -2.92
N ALA A 17 -22.83 20.77 -2.53
CA ALA A 17 -22.49 20.11 -1.29
C ALA A 17 -21.01 19.69 -1.25
N LEU A 18 -20.49 19.07 -2.33
CA LEU A 18 -19.07 18.73 -2.47
C LEU A 18 -18.17 19.97 -2.53
N GLY A 19 -18.59 21.04 -3.19
CA GLY A 19 -17.84 22.31 -3.25
C GLY A 19 -17.84 23.09 -1.93
N SER A 20 -18.84 22.91 -1.08
CA SER A 20 -18.88 23.50 0.26
C SER A 20 -18.17 22.64 1.33
N LEU A 21 -17.83 21.38 0.99
CA LEU A 21 -17.16 20.41 1.87
C LEU A 21 -15.62 20.52 1.88
N CYS A 22 -14.99 21.38 1.08
CA CYS A 22 -13.55 21.65 1.19
C CYS A 22 -13.23 22.82 2.13
N PRO A 23 -12.22 22.86 2.93
CA PRO A 23 -11.42 21.89 3.71
C PRO A 23 -11.28 22.31 5.19
N ARG A 24 -11.65 21.52 6.14
CA ARG A 24 -11.15 21.53 7.54
C ARG A 24 -11.68 20.32 8.33
N SER A 25 -10.84 19.31 8.55
CA SER A 25 -11.04 18.08 9.39
C SER A 25 -12.30 17.25 9.10
N SER A 26 -12.21 16.18 8.29
CA SER A 26 -13.16 15.07 8.23
C SER A 26 -12.61 13.89 9.03
N PRO A 27 -13.42 12.99 9.59
CA PRO A 27 -12.97 11.69 10.10
C PRO A 27 -12.49 10.80 8.95
N CYS A 28 -11.89 9.65 9.28
CA CYS A 28 -11.47 8.63 8.30
C CYS A 28 -12.62 8.33 7.36
N GLY A 29 -12.35 8.26 6.08
CA GLY A 29 -13.41 8.39 5.09
C GLY A 29 -14.24 7.16 4.87
N ILE A 30 -15.39 7.36 4.29
CA ILE A 30 -16.45 6.37 4.02
C ILE A 30 -15.94 5.23 3.17
N SER A 31 -15.29 5.53 2.05
CA SER A 31 -14.78 4.55 1.10
C SER A 31 -13.71 3.65 1.71
N THR A 32 -12.86 4.21 2.54
CA THR A 32 -11.77 3.51 3.23
C THR A 32 -12.30 2.46 4.19
N HIS A 33 -13.26 2.82 5.06
CA HIS A 33 -13.86 1.87 6.01
C HIS A 33 -14.63 0.74 5.33
N ILE A 34 -15.33 1.02 4.23
CA ILE A 34 -16.01 -0.01 3.46
C ILE A 34 -15.01 -1.00 2.85
N GLU A 35 -13.91 -0.52 2.28
CA GLU A 35 -12.85 -1.40 1.72
C GLU A 35 -12.19 -2.26 2.79
N ILE A 36 -11.90 -1.71 3.98
CA ILE A 36 -11.37 -2.47 5.12
C ILE A 36 -12.32 -3.60 5.50
N GLY A 37 -13.60 -3.28 5.70
CA GLY A 37 -14.62 -4.26 6.04
C GLY A 37 -14.77 -5.34 4.98
N HIS A 38 -14.76 -4.98 3.70
CA HIS A 38 -14.81 -5.92 2.59
C HIS A 38 -13.63 -6.90 2.59
N ARG A 39 -12.39 -6.41 2.76
CA ARG A 39 -11.19 -7.26 2.85
C ARG A 39 -11.26 -8.21 4.03
N ALA A 40 -11.69 -7.72 5.19
CA ALA A 40 -11.85 -8.54 6.39
C ALA A 40 -12.90 -9.66 6.20
N LEU A 41 -14.03 -9.35 5.55
CA LEU A 41 -15.09 -10.31 5.28
C LEU A 41 -14.67 -11.41 4.29
N GLU A 42 -13.86 -11.06 3.29
CA GLU A 42 -13.37 -12.02 2.29
C GLU A 42 -12.68 -13.23 2.95
N PHE A 43 -11.85 -12.97 3.96
CA PHE A 43 -11.08 -14.01 4.65
C PHE A 43 -11.65 -14.43 6.01
N LEU A 44 -12.85 -13.97 6.35
CA LEU A 44 -13.48 -14.30 7.62
C LEU A 44 -13.75 -15.80 7.74
N HIS A 45 -13.26 -16.38 8.85
CA HIS A 45 -13.55 -17.75 9.23
C HIS A 45 -13.71 -17.82 10.75
N LEU A 46 -14.96 -18.02 11.20
CA LEU A 46 -15.29 -18.15 12.61
C LEU A 46 -15.78 -19.58 12.88
N GLN A 47 -15.19 -20.22 13.88
CA GLN A 47 -15.57 -21.58 14.28
C GLN A 47 -16.78 -21.52 15.25
N ASP A 48 -17.93 -21.07 14.77
CA ASP A 48 -19.18 -21.20 15.49
C ASP A 48 -20.09 -22.23 14.81
N ARG A 49 -20.60 -23.22 15.59
CA ARG A 49 -21.49 -24.26 15.07
C ARG A 49 -22.94 -23.81 15.03
N THR A 50 -23.29 -22.71 15.68
CA THR A 50 -24.66 -22.23 15.81
C THR A 50 -25.02 -21.15 14.81
N VAL A 51 -24.04 -20.30 14.42
CA VAL A 51 -24.23 -19.19 13.47
C VAL A 51 -23.07 -19.18 12.48
N ASN A 52 -23.37 -19.22 11.18
CA ASN A 52 -22.41 -18.98 10.13
C ASN A 52 -22.30 -17.47 9.89
N TYR A 53 -21.45 -16.79 10.64
CA TYR A 53 -21.31 -15.33 10.56
C TYR A 53 -20.88 -14.85 9.18
N LYS A 54 -20.02 -15.57 8.47
CA LYS A 54 -19.60 -15.18 7.12
C LYS A 54 -20.79 -15.11 6.17
N GLU A 55 -21.62 -16.15 6.17
CA GLU A 55 -22.83 -16.19 5.34
C GLU A 55 -23.85 -15.12 5.76
N LEU A 56 -24.04 -14.93 7.06
CA LEU A 56 -24.91 -13.89 7.60
C LEU A 56 -24.49 -12.49 7.13
N LEU A 57 -23.18 -12.15 7.20
CA LEU A 57 -22.68 -10.85 6.77
C LEU A 57 -22.78 -10.66 5.24
N LEU A 58 -22.58 -11.71 4.46
CA LEU A 58 -22.75 -11.70 3.01
C LEU A 58 -24.23 -11.56 2.61
N GLU A 59 -25.17 -12.22 3.30
CA GLU A 59 -26.61 -12.11 3.04
C GLU A 59 -27.14 -10.71 3.41
N HIS A 60 -26.59 -10.11 4.47
CA HIS A 60 -27.01 -8.79 4.99
C HIS A 60 -25.96 -7.71 4.76
N GLN A 61 -25.36 -7.71 3.57
CA GLN A 61 -24.34 -6.73 3.18
C GLN A 61 -24.86 -5.28 3.21
N ASP A 62 -26.14 -5.07 2.99
CA ASP A 62 -26.81 -3.77 3.12
C ASP A 62 -26.71 -3.16 4.52
N ALA A 63 -26.82 -3.98 5.57
CA ALA A 63 -26.65 -3.58 6.96
C ALA A 63 -25.16 -3.51 7.35
N TYR A 64 -24.38 -4.49 6.92
CA TYR A 64 -22.95 -4.56 7.22
C TYR A 64 -22.20 -3.32 6.70
N GLN A 65 -22.39 -2.95 5.43
CA GLN A 65 -21.76 -1.76 4.83
C GLN A 65 -22.18 -0.47 5.52
N ALA A 66 -23.46 -0.31 5.84
CA ALA A 66 -23.93 0.85 6.58
C ALA A 66 -23.27 0.94 7.97
N GLY A 67 -23.06 -0.20 8.63
CA GLY A 67 -22.37 -0.28 9.92
C GLY A 67 -20.91 0.15 9.88
N THR A 68 -20.17 -0.16 8.77
CA THR A 68 -18.74 0.18 8.67
C THR A 68 -18.45 1.68 8.72
N VAL A 69 -19.44 2.51 8.46
CA VAL A 69 -19.29 3.98 8.41
C VAL A 69 -20.16 4.71 9.44
N PHE A 70 -21.12 4.03 10.04
CA PHE A 70 -22.12 4.63 10.92
C PHE A 70 -21.54 5.40 12.12
N PRO A 71 -20.42 5.02 12.78
CA PRO A 71 -19.85 5.80 13.88
C PRO A 71 -19.66 7.27 13.54
N ASP A 72 -19.34 7.60 12.30
CA ASP A 72 -19.11 8.96 11.83
C ASP A 72 -20.38 9.75 11.45
N ALA A 73 -21.54 9.11 11.43
CA ALA A 73 -22.78 9.69 10.89
C ALA A 73 -23.20 11.02 11.54
N PHE A 74 -22.80 11.25 12.80
CA PHE A 74 -23.24 12.45 13.56
C PHE A 74 -22.15 13.51 13.75
N TYR A 75 -21.03 13.39 13.05
CA TYR A 75 -20.00 14.43 13.07
C TYR A 75 -20.50 15.76 12.48
N PRO A 76 -19.90 16.92 12.91
CA PRO A 76 -20.41 18.25 12.60
C PRO A 76 -20.58 18.57 11.13
N ARG A 77 -19.90 17.85 10.26
CA ARG A 77 -19.93 18.08 8.81
C ARG A 77 -20.98 17.29 8.10
N ILE A 78 -21.24 16.08 8.58
CA ILE A 78 -22.22 15.20 7.98
C ILE A 78 -23.61 15.63 8.43
N CYS A 79 -23.78 15.88 9.73
CA CYS A 79 -25.11 16.08 10.25
C CYS A 79 -25.21 17.14 11.35
N GLU A 80 -26.26 17.96 11.25
CA GLU A 80 -26.77 18.92 12.26
C GLU A 80 -25.67 19.72 12.98
N ARG A 81 -24.59 20.08 12.28
CA ARG A 81 -23.46 20.86 12.80
C ARG A 81 -22.87 20.32 14.10
N GLY A 82 -22.93 19.01 14.30
CA GLY A 82 -22.37 18.33 15.46
C GLY A 82 -23.24 18.36 16.71
N GLN A 83 -24.53 18.60 16.60
CA GLN A 83 -25.45 18.52 17.74
C GLN A 83 -25.37 17.17 18.46
N PHE A 84 -25.10 16.09 17.72
CA PHE A 84 -24.98 14.72 18.22
C PHE A 84 -23.54 14.17 18.16
N HIS A 85 -22.52 15.05 18.17
CA HIS A 85 -21.11 14.66 18.12
C HIS A 85 -20.74 13.69 19.26
N GLU A 86 -21.24 13.91 20.49
CA GLU A 86 -20.98 13.00 21.62
C GLU A 86 -21.54 11.59 21.38
N VAL A 87 -22.62 11.46 20.61
CA VAL A 87 -23.19 10.16 20.23
C VAL A 87 -22.30 9.47 19.22
N SER A 88 -21.76 10.20 18.23
CA SER A 88 -20.72 9.68 17.31
C SER A 88 -19.53 9.17 18.11
N GLU A 89 -18.93 10.02 18.95
CA GLU A 89 -17.76 9.64 19.75
C GLU A 89 -18.01 8.35 20.57
N SER A 90 -19.15 8.25 21.25
CA SER A 90 -19.44 7.06 22.04
C SER A 90 -19.60 5.79 21.23
N THR A 91 -20.01 5.91 19.95
CA THR A 91 -20.17 4.78 19.04
C THR A 91 -18.83 4.16 18.61
N HIS A 92 -17.73 4.90 18.73
CA HIS A 92 -16.36 4.42 18.44
C HIS A 92 -15.75 3.56 19.55
N TRP A 93 -16.42 3.41 20.71
CA TRP A 93 -15.73 2.83 21.88
C TRP A 93 -16.41 1.60 22.45
N THR A 94 -15.64 0.82 23.19
CA THR A 94 -16.05 -0.39 23.90
C THR A 94 -17.38 -0.32 24.65
N PRO A 95 -17.76 0.77 25.35
CA PRO A 95 -19.06 0.83 26.03
C PRO A 95 -20.24 0.65 25.10
N PHE A 96 -20.17 1.17 23.87
CA PHE A 96 -21.22 0.98 22.87
C PHE A 96 -21.30 -0.49 22.42
N LEU A 97 -20.15 -1.13 22.14
CA LEU A 97 -20.11 -2.55 21.78
C LEU A 97 -20.71 -3.41 22.89
N ASN A 98 -20.33 -3.17 24.14
CA ASN A 98 -20.88 -3.90 25.29
C ASN A 98 -22.39 -3.70 25.44
N ALA A 99 -22.88 -2.46 25.32
CA ALA A 99 -24.32 -2.17 25.37
C ALA A 99 -25.08 -2.88 24.25
N SER A 100 -24.52 -2.91 23.04
CA SER A 100 -25.12 -3.57 21.87
C SER A 100 -25.18 -5.09 22.04
N VAL A 101 -24.09 -5.72 22.50
CA VAL A 101 -24.06 -7.15 22.77
C VAL A 101 -25.05 -7.55 23.86
N HIS A 102 -25.11 -6.81 24.97
CA HIS A 102 -26.10 -7.05 26.02
C HIS A 102 -27.53 -6.88 25.52
N TYR A 103 -27.80 -5.82 24.74
CA TYR A 103 -29.13 -5.57 24.18
C TYR A 103 -29.60 -6.73 23.28
N ILE A 104 -28.71 -7.21 22.37
CA ILE A 104 -29.02 -8.32 21.46
C ILE A 104 -29.30 -9.60 22.27
N ARG A 105 -28.44 -9.94 23.23
CA ARG A 105 -28.56 -11.17 24.03
C ARG A 105 -29.83 -11.19 24.93
N GLU A 106 -30.23 -10.05 25.49
CA GLU A 106 -31.40 -9.92 26.33
C GLU A 106 -32.72 -9.96 25.55
N ASN A 107 -32.75 -9.38 24.34
CA ASN A 107 -34.01 -9.20 23.60
C ASN A 107 -34.18 -10.20 22.46
N TYR A 108 -33.11 -10.80 21.94
CA TYR A 108 -33.14 -11.62 20.74
C TYR A 108 -32.43 -12.96 20.93
N PRO A 109 -33.10 -13.99 21.44
CA PRO A 109 -32.54 -15.34 21.55
C PRO A 109 -32.37 -15.99 20.17
N LEU A 110 -31.42 -16.92 20.06
CA LEU A 110 -31.22 -17.73 18.84
C LEU A 110 -32.40 -18.73 18.68
N PRO A 111 -32.76 -19.07 17.42
CA PRO A 111 -32.24 -18.53 16.16
C PRO A 111 -32.79 -17.13 15.89
N TRP A 112 -31.97 -16.28 15.31
CA TRP A 112 -32.35 -14.89 15.00
C TRP A 112 -33.31 -14.81 13.80
N ASP A 113 -34.21 -13.83 13.83
CA ASP A 113 -34.99 -13.42 12.66
C ASP A 113 -34.13 -12.49 11.77
N LYS A 114 -34.57 -12.26 10.54
CA LYS A 114 -33.85 -11.46 9.56
C LYS A 114 -33.54 -10.03 10.02
N ASP A 115 -34.41 -9.41 10.79
CA ASP A 115 -34.17 -8.05 11.31
C ASP A 115 -33.06 -8.09 12.39
N THR A 116 -32.98 -9.16 13.17
CA THR A 116 -31.88 -9.35 14.16
C THR A 116 -30.56 -9.71 13.49
N GLU A 117 -30.58 -10.53 12.43
CA GLU A 117 -29.40 -10.81 11.62
C GLU A 117 -28.84 -9.53 11.01
N LYS A 118 -29.69 -8.62 10.50
CA LYS A 118 -29.28 -7.29 10.04
C LYS A 118 -28.69 -6.41 11.14
N LEU A 119 -29.27 -6.43 12.34
CA LEU A 119 -28.68 -5.72 13.49
C LEU A 119 -27.29 -6.25 13.84
N VAL A 120 -27.11 -7.57 13.83
CA VAL A 120 -25.82 -8.21 14.07
C VAL A 120 -24.81 -7.84 12.95
N ALA A 121 -25.23 -7.91 11.69
CA ALA A 121 -24.38 -7.51 10.57
C ALA A 121 -23.94 -6.04 10.68
N PHE A 122 -24.85 -5.15 11.03
CA PHE A 122 -24.58 -3.74 11.28
C PHE A 122 -23.57 -3.54 12.43
N LEU A 123 -23.69 -4.29 13.52
CA LEU A 123 -22.74 -4.25 14.63
C LEU A 123 -21.35 -4.70 14.22
N PHE A 124 -21.22 -5.76 13.40
CA PHE A 124 -19.92 -6.19 12.87
C PHE A 124 -19.28 -5.09 12.03
N GLY A 125 -20.06 -4.37 11.22
CA GLY A 125 -19.56 -3.18 10.50
C GLY A 125 -19.00 -2.13 11.45
N ILE A 126 -19.73 -1.76 12.51
CA ILE A 126 -19.26 -0.80 13.52
C ILE A 126 -17.94 -1.27 14.16
N THR A 127 -17.82 -2.54 14.51
CA THR A 127 -16.58 -3.04 15.15
C THR A 127 -15.36 -2.98 14.23
N SER A 128 -15.53 -3.15 12.93
CA SER A 128 -14.47 -2.91 11.94
C SER A 128 -14.00 -1.46 11.95
N HIS A 129 -14.94 -0.52 11.98
CA HIS A 129 -14.62 0.91 12.08
C HIS A 129 -13.80 1.22 13.35
N MET A 130 -14.28 0.75 14.50
CA MET A 130 -13.64 1.00 15.79
C MET A 130 -12.15 0.61 15.80
N VAL A 131 -11.78 -0.57 15.29
CA VAL A 131 -10.38 -1.02 15.30
C VAL A 131 -9.53 -0.34 14.24
N ALA A 132 -10.13 0.00 13.09
CA ALA A 132 -9.42 0.74 12.05
C ALA A 132 -8.96 2.11 12.55
N ASP A 133 -9.82 2.83 13.25
CA ASP A 133 -9.51 4.15 13.79
C ASP A 133 -8.39 4.14 14.83
N VAL A 134 -8.24 3.07 15.59
CA VAL A 134 -7.15 2.96 16.58
C VAL A 134 -5.79 3.08 15.93
N SER A 135 -5.51 2.32 14.88
CA SER A 135 -4.20 2.33 14.21
C SER A 135 -4.04 3.47 13.21
N TRP A 136 -5.12 3.85 12.53
CA TRP A 136 -5.12 5.00 11.61
C TRP A 136 -4.83 6.31 12.36
N HIS A 137 -5.61 6.65 13.37
CA HIS A 137 -5.45 7.88 14.15
C HIS A 137 -4.36 7.80 15.23
N SER A 138 -3.69 6.65 15.38
CA SER A 138 -2.65 6.45 16.41
C SER A 138 -3.16 6.64 17.83
N LEU A 139 -4.35 6.11 18.13
CA LEU A 139 -4.98 6.23 19.43
C LEU A 139 -4.30 5.28 20.44
N GLY A 140 -3.53 5.85 21.36
CA GLY A 140 -2.71 5.08 22.31
C GLY A 140 -1.52 4.34 21.69
N ILE A 141 -1.20 4.61 20.43
CA ILE A 141 -0.11 4.00 19.66
C ILE A 141 0.82 5.10 19.15
N GLU A 142 2.15 4.99 19.38
CA GLU A 142 3.07 6.08 19.05
C GLU A 142 3.32 6.23 17.52
N GLN A 143 3.31 5.15 16.77
CA GLN A 143 3.73 5.11 15.36
C GLN A 143 2.62 4.65 14.41
N GLY A 144 1.35 4.90 14.75
CA GLY A 144 0.25 4.66 13.84
C GLY A 144 0.33 5.55 12.59
N PHE A 145 -0.56 5.30 11.63
CA PHE A 145 -0.47 5.83 10.27
C PHE A 145 -0.37 7.36 10.23
N LEU A 146 -1.33 8.09 10.80
CA LEU A 146 -1.38 9.55 10.70
C LEU A 146 -0.25 10.26 11.46
N ARG A 147 0.24 9.70 12.57
CA ARG A 147 1.39 10.27 13.30
C ARG A 147 2.67 10.13 12.48
N THR A 148 2.87 8.99 11.85
CA THR A 148 4.04 8.74 11.00
C THR A 148 3.96 9.60 9.74
N MET A 149 2.79 9.70 9.11
CA MET A 149 2.55 10.62 8.00
C MET A 149 2.88 12.07 8.39
N GLY A 150 2.44 12.50 9.57
CA GLY A 150 2.76 13.81 10.13
C GLY A 150 4.25 14.04 10.32
N ALA A 151 4.97 13.03 10.82
CA ALA A 151 6.41 13.10 11.02
C ALA A 151 7.17 13.21 9.70
N ILE A 152 6.73 12.50 8.66
CA ILE A 152 7.43 12.42 7.36
C ILE A 152 7.07 13.60 6.46
N ASP A 153 5.78 13.87 6.23
CA ASP A 153 5.33 14.79 5.20
C ASP A 153 4.78 16.14 5.72
N PHE A 154 4.54 16.29 7.04
CA PHE A 154 3.91 17.48 7.63
C PHE A 154 4.73 18.10 8.76
N HIS A 155 6.06 18.08 8.68
CA HIS A 155 6.99 18.70 9.65
C HIS A 155 6.74 18.30 11.12
N GLY A 156 6.19 17.10 11.37
CA GLY A 156 5.80 16.63 12.69
C GLY A 156 4.42 17.10 13.16
N SER A 157 3.67 17.80 12.29
CA SER A 157 2.34 18.32 12.63
C SER A 157 1.25 17.27 12.42
N TYR A 158 0.78 16.67 13.51
CA TYR A 158 -0.38 15.76 13.47
C TYR A 158 -1.66 16.51 13.06
N SER A 159 -1.84 17.74 13.50
CA SER A 159 -3.04 18.54 13.21
C SER A 159 -3.19 18.91 11.72
N GLU A 160 -2.09 18.93 10.96
CA GLU A 160 -2.13 19.12 9.51
C GLU A 160 -2.25 17.77 8.76
N ALA A 161 -1.62 16.72 9.29
CA ALA A 161 -1.68 15.39 8.72
C ALA A 161 -3.08 14.77 8.82
N HIS A 162 -3.73 14.91 9.97
CA HIS A 162 -5.02 14.31 10.25
C HIS A 162 -6.09 14.61 9.18
N PRO A 163 -6.46 15.87 8.86
CA PRO A 163 -7.47 16.14 7.83
C PRO A 163 -6.99 15.80 6.40
N ALA A 164 -5.68 15.76 6.18
CA ALA A 164 -5.12 15.36 4.89
C ALA A 164 -5.16 13.84 4.70
N GLY A 165 -4.98 13.08 5.77
CA GLY A 165 -5.03 11.63 5.74
C GLY A 165 -6.44 11.09 5.62
N ASP A 166 -7.38 11.60 6.42
CA ASP A 166 -8.74 11.10 6.43
C ASP A 166 -9.42 11.26 5.05
N PHE A 167 -9.46 12.48 4.56
CA PHE A 167 -10.04 12.70 3.24
C PHE A 167 -9.17 12.15 2.10
N GLY A 168 -7.85 12.17 2.28
CA GLY A 168 -6.90 11.60 1.31
C GLY A 168 -7.01 10.09 1.21
N GLY A 169 -7.34 9.39 2.28
CA GLY A 169 -7.62 7.94 2.28
C GLY A 169 -8.77 7.59 1.34
N ASP A 170 -9.89 8.33 1.40
CA ASP A 170 -11.01 8.13 0.48
C ASP A 170 -10.66 8.48 -0.96
N VAL A 171 -9.92 9.57 -1.18
CA VAL A 171 -9.43 9.93 -2.51
C VAL A 171 -8.63 8.78 -3.11
N LEU A 172 -7.74 8.17 -2.33
CA LEU A 172 -6.94 7.03 -2.77
C LEU A 172 -7.79 5.78 -2.97
N SER A 173 -8.70 5.47 -2.04
CA SER A 173 -9.59 4.33 -2.16
C SER A 173 -10.40 4.39 -3.46
N GLN A 174 -10.96 5.53 -3.79
CA GLN A 174 -11.73 5.75 -5.03
C GLN A 174 -10.85 5.80 -6.28
N PHE A 175 -9.58 6.14 -6.16
CA PHE A 175 -8.64 6.13 -7.28
C PHE A 175 -8.07 4.74 -7.56
N GLU A 176 -7.79 3.97 -6.52
CA GLU A 176 -7.06 2.69 -6.61
C GLU A 176 -7.96 1.47 -6.74
N PHE A 177 -9.22 1.54 -6.22
CA PHE A 177 -10.08 0.37 -6.13
C PHE A 177 -11.37 0.56 -6.93
N ASN A 178 -11.92 -0.55 -7.41
CA ASN A 178 -13.30 -0.58 -7.84
C ASN A 178 -14.20 -1.02 -6.68
N PHE A 179 -15.40 -0.48 -6.63
CA PHE A 179 -16.40 -0.79 -5.62
C PHE A 179 -17.59 -1.57 -6.19
N ASN A 180 -17.33 -2.45 -7.16
CA ASN A 180 -18.37 -3.25 -7.83
C ASN A 180 -19.09 -4.24 -6.90
N TYR A 181 -18.50 -4.53 -5.74
CA TYR A 181 -19.06 -5.39 -4.72
C TYR A 181 -20.11 -4.70 -3.84
N LEU A 182 -20.24 -3.38 -3.90
CA LEU A 182 -21.15 -2.62 -3.04
C LEU A 182 -22.62 -3.01 -3.25
N SER A 183 -23.33 -3.21 -2.14
CA SER A 183 -24.78 -3.21 -2.15
C SER A 183 -25.33 -1.83 -2.51
N ARG A 184 -26.34 -1.79 -3.37
CA ARG A 184 -27.07 -0.55 -3.71
C ARG A 184 -28.06 -0.13 -2.62
N HIS A 185 -28.13 -0.89 -1.53
CA HIS A 185 -29.01 -0.67 -0.41
C HIS A 185 -28.22 -0.55 0.88
N TRP A 186 -28.64 0.35 1.75
CA TRP A 186 -28.15 0.41 3.12
C TRP A 186 -29.33 0.26 4.08
N TYR A 187 -29.15 -0.61 5.08
CA TYR A 187 -30.10 -0.80 6.14
C TYR A 187 -29.53 -0.27 7.46
N VAL A 188 -30.32 0.56 8.15
CA VAL A 188 -29.96 1.10 9.47
C VAL A 188 -31.03 0.65 10.48
N PRO A 189 -30.67 -0.07 11.56
CA PRO A 189 -31.58 -0.60 12.56
C PRO A 189 -31.98 0.47 13.58
N VAL A 190 -32.78 1.45 13.18
CA VAL A 190 -33.01 2.71 13.90
C VAL A 190 -33.65 2.49 15.27
N GLU A 191 -34.62 1.60 15.39
CA GLU A 191 -35.33 1.34 16.67
C GLU A 191 -34.38 0.67 17.69
N ASP A 192 -33.57 -0.28 17.22
CA ASP A 192 -32.58 -0.95 18.06
C ASP A 192 -31.52 0.02 18.54
N LEU A 193 -31.02 0.90 17.65
CA LEU A 193 -30.02 1.93 18.00
C LEU A 193 -30.54 2.91 19.06
N LEU A 194 -31.81 3.33 18.97
CA LEU A 194 -32.41 4.19 19.99
C LEU A 194 -32.40 3.54 21.38
N GLU A 195 -32.77 2.25 21.48
CA GLU A 195 -32.77 1.52 22.74
C GLU A 195 -31.35 1.22 23.24
N ILE A 196 -30.39 0.94 22.34
CA ILE A 196 -28.97 0.76 22.69
C ILE A 196 -28.41 2.06 23.28
N TYR A 197 -28.62 3.21 22.62
CA TYR A 197 -28.16 4.51 23.16
C TYR A 197 -28.84 4.86 24.47
N LYS A 198 -30.15 4.59 24.59
CA LYS A 198 -30.86 4.80 25.85
C LYS A 198 -30.32 3.92 26.98
N LYS A 199 -29.94 2.66 26.68
CA LYS A 199 -29.27 1.77 27.63
C LYS A 199 -27.89 2.30 28.03
N LEU A 200 -27.12 2.77 27.04
CA LEU A 200 -25.78 3.30 27.24
C LEU A 200 -25.76 4.57 28.10
N TYR A 201 -26.67 5.50 27.85
CA TYR A 201 -26.72 6.81 28.52
C TYR A 201 -27.72 6.89 29.69
N GLY A 202 -28.53 5.86 29.90
CA GLY A 202 -29.63 5.87 30.90
C GLY A 202 -30.78 6.83 30.53
N ARG A 203 -30.71 7.48 29.36
CA ARG A 203 -31.74 8.42 28.85
C ARG A 203 -31.71 8.50 27.33
N ALA A 204 -32.80 9.00 26.73
CA ALA A 204 -32.79 9.31 25.31
C ALA A 204 -31.87 10.50 25.01
N VAL A 205 -30.89 10.31 24.12
CA VAL A 205 -29.85 11.31 23.73
C VAL A 205 -29.95 11.72 22.27
N ILE A 206 -30.62 10.92 21.42
CA ILE A 206 -30.79 11.13 19.99
C ILE A 206 -32.21 10.82 19.59
N THR A 207 -32.70 11.40 18.50
CA THR A 207 -34.02 11.16 17.96
C THR A 207 -33.97 10.22 16.75
N LYS A 208 -35.11 9.55 16.48
CA LYS A 208 -35.30 8.72 15.30
C LYS A 208 -34.95 9.48 13.99
N ASN A 209 -35.50 10.69 13.86
CA ASN A 209 -35.27 11.52 12.69
C ASN A 209 -33.78 11.87 12.51
N ALA A 210 -33.07 12.19 13.61
CA ALA A 210 -31.64 12.46 13.53
C ALA A 210 -30.85 11.25 13.01
N ILE A 211 -31.14 10.03 13.50
CA ILE A 211 -30.48 8.81 12.99
C ILE A 211 -30.75 8.64 11.51
N VAL A 212 -32.02 8.77 11.08
CA VAL A 212 -32.41 8.58 9.67
C VAL A 212 -31.77 9.62 8.77
N ASP A 213 -31.88 10.92 9.14
CA ASP A 213 -31.42 12.02 8.29
C ASP A 213 -29.89 12.01 8.16
N CYS A 214 -29.15 11.77 9.25
CA CYS A 214 -27.69 11.72 9.24
C CYS A 214 -27.16 10.50 8.47
N SER A 215 -27.72 9.33 8.70
CA SER A 215 -27.33 8.13 7.95
C SER A 215 -27.66 8.23 6.47
N TYR A 216 -28.76 8.92 6.12
CA TYR A 216 -29.10 9.14 4.72
C TYR A 216 -28.12 10.12 4.03
N LEU A 217 -27.69 11.16 4.73
CA LEU A 217 -26.65 12.07 4.21
C LEU A 217 -25.33 11.33 3.97
N GLN A 218 -24.92 10.47 4.89
CA GLN A 218 -23.73 9.63 4.77
C GLN A 218 -23.86 8.64 3.58
N PHE A 219 -25.03 8.05 3.40
CA PHE A 219 -25.31 7.20 2.23
C PHE A 219 -25.17 7.97 0.91
N LEU A 220 -25.67 9.22 0.84
CA LEU A 220 -25.51 10.07 -0.34
C LEU A 220 -24.05 10.51 -0.55
N GLU A 221 -23.33 10.77 0.52
CA GLU A 221 -21.91 11.13 0.48
C GLU A 221 -21.08 10.03 -0.16
N MET A 222 -21.31 8.74 0.18
CA MET A 222 -20.66 7.60 -0.45
C MET A 222 -20.77 7.62 -1.99
N TYR A 223 -21.96 7.89 -2.52
CA TYR A 223 -22.13 7.99 -3.98
C TYR A 223 -21.51 9.25 -4.57
N GLY A 224 -21.49 10.35 -3.80
CA GLY A 224 -20.76 11.56 -4.17
C GLY A 224 -19.26 11.31 -4.31
N GLU A 225 -18.69 10.54 -3.40
CA GLU A 225 -17.29 10.14 -3.45
C GLU A 225 -16.98 9.30 -4.71
N MET A 226 -17.78 8.29 -5.00
CA MET A 226 -17.62 7.45 -6.20
C MET A 226 -17.57 8.27 -7.49
N LEU A 227 -18.23 9.41 -7.54
CA LEU A 227 -18.34 10.24 -8.75
C LEU A 227 -17.20 11.22 -8.95
N ALA A 228 -16.67 11.79 -7.88
CA ALA A 228 -15.84 12.96 -8.01
C ALA A 228 -14.54 12.95 -7.21
N ILE A 229 -14.49 12.19 -6.12
CA ILE A 229 -13.42 12.36 -5.13
C ILE A 229 -12.05 11.92 -5.66
N SER A 230 -12.00 10.88 -6.49
CA SER A 230 -10.76 10.41 -7.14
C SER A 230 -10.05 11.51 -7.93
N LYS A 231 -10.77 12.52 -8.38
CA LYS A 231 -10.21 13.68 -9.10
C LYS A 231 -9.34 14.57 -8.24
N LEU A 232 -9.43 14.43 -6.94
CA LEU A 232 -8.60 15.16 -5.99
C LEU A 232 -7.26 14.44 -5.72
N TYR A 233 -7.02 13.28 -6.33
CA TYR A 233 -5.76 12.53 -6.21
C TYR A 233 -4.51 13.42 -6.39
N PRO A 234 -4.41 14.30 -7.41
CA PRO A 234 -3.26 15.19 -7.56
C PRO A 234 -2.99 16.08 -6.34
N THR A 235 -4.05 16.53 -5.68
CA THR A 235 -3.95 17.40 -4.51
C THR A 235 -3.38 16.65 -3.32
N TYR A 236 -3.91 15.45 -3.03
CA TYR A 236 -3.53 14.67 -1.86
C TYR A 236 -2.20 13.94 -2.05
N SER A 237 -1.93 13.41 -3.25
CA SER A 237 -0.64 12.85 -3.61
C SER A 237 0.50 13.88 -3.47
N ARG A 238 0.23 15.15 -3.83
CA ARG A 238 1.21 16.23 -3.66
C ARG A 238 1.42 16.61 -2.19
N LYS A 239 0.37 16.58 -1.37
CA LYS A 239 0.47 16.88 0.07
C LYS A 239 1.26 15.81 0.82
N SER A 240 1.06 14.54 0.47
CA SER A 240 1.68 13.42 1.16
C SER A 240 2.03 12.29 0.20
N PRO A 241 3.30 12.21 -0.25
CA PRO A 241 3.82 11.01 -0.89
C PRO A 241 3.72 9.75 -0.02
N PHE A 242 3.90 9.88 1.30
CA PHE A 242 3.74 8.79 2.27
C PHE A 242 2.35 8.15 2.17
N LEU A 243 1.30 8.96 2.12
CA LEU A 243 -0.06 8.47 2.00
C LEU A 243 -0.22 7.55 0.78
N VAL A 244 0.27 7.96 -0.39
CA VAL A 244 0.18 7.16 -1.63
C VAL A 244 1.00 5.88 -1.57
N GLU A 245 2.19 5.94 -0.98
CA GLU A 245 3.14 4.82 -0.95
C GLU A 245 2.80 3.80 0.12
N GLN A 246 2.26 4.25 1.25
CA GLN A 246 2.09 3.44 2.45
C GLN A 246 0.62 3.12 2.77
N PHE A 247 -0.32 3.62 2.00
CA PHE A 247 -1.75 3.50 2.27
C PHE A 247 -2.22 2.07 2.51
N GLN A 248 -1.72 1.12 1.72
CA GLN A 248 -2.08 -0.28 1.88
C GLN A 248 -1.12 -1.05 2.79
N GLU A 249 0.18 -0.77 2.66
CA GLU A 249 1.25 -1.64 3.14
C GLU A 249 1.81 -1.24 4.51
N TYR A 250 1.60 -0.02 4.97
CA TYR A 250 2.17 0.41 6.25
C TYR A 250 1.76 -0.54 7.38
N PHE A 251 2.75 -1.01 8.12
CA PHE A 251 2.58 -2.12 9.07
C PHE A 251 1.62 -1.82 10.23
N LEU A 252 1.37 -0.54 10.55
CA LEU A 252 0.55 -0.12 11.69
C LEU A 252 -0.46 0.96 11.26
N GLY A 253 -1.58 0.51 10.72
CA GLY A 253 -2.67 1.37 10.24
C GLY A 253 -2.75 1.53 8.73
N GLY A 254 -2.01 0.77 7.92
CA GLY A 254 -2.34 0.59 6.51
C GLY A 254 -3.58 -0.29 6.32
N LEU A 255 -4.17 -0.29 5.11
CA LEU A 255 -5.41 -1.04 4.84
C LEU A 255 -5.32 -2.53 5.22
N ASP A 256 -4.18 -3.15 4.96
CA ASP A 256 -3.99 -4.57 5.27
C ASP A 256 -3.94 -4.84 6.77
N ASP A 257 -3.28 -3.96 7.52
CA ASP A 257 -3.23 -4.03 8.98
C ASP A 257 -4.62 -3.81 9.59
N MET A 258 -5.36 -2.79 9.12
CA MET A 258 -6.71 -2.53 9.57
C MET A 258 -7.69 -3.68 9.24
N ALA A 259 -7.55 -4.32 8.07
CA ALA A 259 -8.33 -5.50 7.71
C ALA A 259 -8.00 -6.71 8.60
N PHE A 260 -6.73 -6.91 8.94
CA PHE A 260 -6.31 -7.95 9.89
C PHE A 260 -6.96 -7.74 11.27
N TRP A 261 -6.87 -6.53 11.82
CA TRP A 261 -7.50 -6.21 13.10
C TRP A 261 -9.02 -6.32 13.06
N SER A 262 -9.65 -6.02 11.92
CA SER A 262 -11.09 -6.25 11.73
C SER A 262 -11.46 -7.72 11.83
N THR A 263 -10.66 -8.65 11.31
CA THR A 263 -10.92 -10.09 11.49
C THR A 263 -10.82 -10.52 12.96
N ASN A 264 -9.91 -9.91 13.72
CA ASN A 264 -9.73 -10.20 15.15
C ASN A 264 -10.91 -9.68 15.99
N ILE A 265 -11.39 -8.44 15.72
CA ILE A 265 -12.55 -7.91 16.42
C ILE A 265 -13.84 -8.70 16.08
N TYR A 266 -13.97 -9.23 14.88
CA TYR A 266 -15.10 -10.09 14.53
C TYR A 266 -15.11 -11.39 15.34
N ARG A 267 -13.93 -12.00 15.56
CA ARG A 267 -13.79 -13.16 16.43
C ARG A 267 -14.22 -12.83 17.86
N LEU A 268 -13.76 -11.71 18.39
CA LEU A 268 -14.14 -11.22 19.71
C LEU A 268 -15.65 -10.92 19.80
N THR A 269 -16.22 -10.22 18.82
CA THR A 269 -17.64 -9.87 18.77
C THR A 269 -18.53 -11.13 18.75
N SER A 270 -18.18 -12.13 17.92
CA SER A 270 -18.90 -13.40 17.88
C SER A 270 -18.81 -14.16 19.22
N PHE A 271 -17.66 -14.16 19.87
CA PHE A 271 -17.46 -14.73 21.19
C PHE A 271 -18.33 -14.02 22.24
N MET A 272 -18.38 -12.68 22.24
CA MET A 272 -19.20 -11.88 23.15
C MET A 272 -20.70 -12.10 22.94
N LEU A 273 -21.15 -12.21 21.70
CA LEU A 273 -22.56 -12.52 21.37
C LEU A 273 -22.96 -13.89 21.91
N LYS A 274 -22.08 -14.86 21.89
CA LYS A 274 -22.31 -16.21 22.40
C LYS A 274 -22.22 -16.29 23.92
N ASN A 275 -21.14 -15.81 24.51
CA ASN A 275 -20.78 -16.05 25.90
C ASN A 275 -21.05 -14.85 26.84
N GLY A 276 -21.31 -13.68 26.31
CA GLY A 276 -21.41 -12.43 27.06
C GLY A 276 -20.06 -11.70 27.18
N THR A 277 -20.08 -10.57 27.86
CA THR A 277 -18.93 -9.65 27.98
C THR A 277 -18.08 -9.87 29.26
N SER A 278 -18.51 -10.79 30.17
CA SER A 278 -17.86 -11.00 31.46
C SER A 278 -16.49 -11.70 31.37
N ASP A 279 -16.21 -12.39 30.26
CA ASP A 279 -14.99 -13.17 30.08
C ASP A 279 -14.48 -12.98 28.62
N CYS A 280 -14.12 -11.76 28.27
CA CYS A 280 -13.63 -11.41 26.95
C CYS A 280 -12.09 -11.29 26.89
N ASN A 281 -11.36 -12.00 27.75
CA ASN A 281 -9.89 -12.03 27.71
C ASN A 281 -9.38 -12.89 26.55
N LEU A 282 -9.49 -12.38 25.32
CA LEU A 282 -8.82 -12.96 24.17
C LEU A 282 -7.42 -12.35 24.04
N PRO A 283 -6.39 -13.16 23.75
CA PRO A 283 -5.03 -12.66 23.53
C PRO A 283 -4.94 -11.62 22.42
N GLU A 284 -5.79 -11.75 21.40
CA GLU A 284 -5.86 -10.84 20.25
C GLU A 284 -6.93 -9.75 20.42
N ASN A 285 -7.06 -9.19 21.60
CA ASN A 285 -8.00 -8.10 21.89
C ASN A 285 -7.52 -6.76 21.29
N PRO A 286 -7.99 -6.34 20.12
CA PRO A 286 -7.42 -5.20 19.39
C PRO A 286 -7.75 -3.84 19.98
N LEU A 287 -8.76 -3.77 20.87
CA LEU A 287 -9.18 -2.51 21.50
C LEU A 287 -8.81 -2.45 22.98
N PHE A 288 -8.01 -3.41 23.47
CA PHE A 288 -7.74 -3.55 24.90
C PHE A 288 -9.03 -3.53 25.74
N ILE A 289 -10.07 -4.23 25.26
CA ILE A 289 -11.39 -4.28 25.86
C ILE A 289 -11.25 -4.87 27.27
N THR A 290 -11.61 -4.09 28.27
CA THR A 290 -11.70 -4.58 29.66
C THR A 290 -13.09 -5.12 29.89
N CYS A 291 -13.20 -6.41 30.14
CA CYS A 291 -14.44 -7.06 30.52
C CYS A 291 -14.58 -7.07 32.04
N GLY A 292 -15.53 -6.36 32.56
CA GLY A 292 -15.80 -6.29 33.99
C GLY A 292 -16.37 -4.93 34.39
N SER A 293 -17.52 -4.97 35.04
CA SER A 293 -18.23 -3.90 35.73
C SER A 293 -18.44 -2.56 35.01
N GLN A 294 -19.68 -2.22 34.81
CA GLN A 294 -20.14 -0.88 34.46
C GLN A 294 -19.45 0.19 35.34
N GLN A 295 -18.48 0.91 34.79
CA GLN A 295 -18.08 2.18 35.37
C GLN A 295 -19.07 3.25 34.90
N ASN A 296 -19.84 3.77 35.84
CA ASN A 296 -20.66 4.95 35.69
C ASN A 296 -19.76 6.17 35.44
N ASN A 297 -19.49 6.52 34.22
CA ASN A 297 -18.87 7.79 33.89
C ASN A 297 -19.95 8.81 33.53
N THR A 298 -20.41 9.52 34.56
CA THR A 298 -21.21 10.74 34.40
C THR A 298 -20.28 11.93 34.14
N HIS A 299 -20.02 12.27 32.90
CA HIS A 299 -19.61 13.60 32.52
C HIS A 299 -20.76 14.31 31.82
N GLY A 300 -21.45 15.15 32.56
CA GLY A 300 -22.49 16.01 32.04
C GLY A 300 -21.89 17.28 31.42
N SER A 301 -21.96 17.42 30.12
CA SER A 301 -21.79 18.68 29.42
C SER A 301 -23.14 19.31 29.13
N LYS A 302 -23.27 20.60 29.43
CA LYS A 302 -24.51 21.38 29.20
C LYS A 302 -24.59 21.77 27.73
N VAL A 303 -25.57 21.23 27.01
CA VAL A 303 -25.87 21.59 25.64
C VAL A 303 -26.66 22.89 25.60
N GLN A 304 -26.14 23.92 24.93
CA GLN A 304 -26.89 25.13 24.57
C GLN A 304 -27.77 24.83 23.35
N LYS A 305 -29.08 25.08 23.49
CA LYS A 305 -30.05 25.04 22.39
C LYS A 305 -29.86 26.25 21.48
N ASN A 306 -29.60 26.02 20.20
CA ASN A 306 -29.77 27.03 19.17
C ASN A 306 -30.69 26.52 18.05
N ASP A 307 -31.85 27.11 17.95
CA ASP A 307 -32.92 26.83 16.98
C ASP A 307 -32.66 27.57 15.66
N PHE A 308 -31.89 27.05 14.71
CA PHE A 308 -31.76 27.75 13.42
C PHE A 308 -31.57 26.90 12.15
N HIS A 309 -32.01 25.67 12.05
CA HIS A 309 -31.83 24.91 10.80
C HIS A 309 -32.93 23.95 10.37
N ARG A 310 -34.20 24.37 10.52
CA ARG A 310 -35.32 23.55 10.00
C ARG A 310 -35.53 23.57 8.49
N ASN A 311 -34.92 24.50 7.75
CA ASN A 311 -35.35 24.81 6.38
C ASN A 311 -34.52 24.21 5.24
N VAL A 312 -33.28 23.79 5.42
CA VAL A 312 -32.46 23.25 4.34
C VAL A 312 -32.62 21.75 4.22
N THR A 313 -32.64 21.03 5.32
CA THR A 313 -32.85 19.56 5.37
C THR A 313 -34.24 19.18 4.91
N ALA A 314 -35.27 19.95 5.27
CA ALA A 314 -36.63 19.73 4.85
C ALA A 314 -36.86 19.94 3.34
N ALA A 315 -36.08 20.78 2.68
CA ALA A 315 -36.16 20.97 1.22
C ALA A 315 -35.50 19.82 0.44
N LEU A 316 -34.40 19.29 0.96
CA LEU A 316 -33.72 18.14 0.36
C LEU A 316 -34.52 16.84 0.58
N THR A 317 -35.09 16.62 1.75
CA THR A 317 -35.89 15.42 2.08
C THR A 317 -37.22 15.35 1.36
N LYS A 318 -37.80 16.47 0.97
CA LYS A 318 -39.11 16.51 0.27
C LYS A 318 -39.06 15.99 -1.17
N ASP A 319 -37.94 16.21 -1.88
CA ASP A 319 -37.73 15.74 -3.27
C ASP A 319 -37.07 14.35 -3.36
N ILE A 320 -36.47 13.85 -2.29
CA ILE A 320 -35.68 12.61 -2.24
C ILE A 320 -36.47 11.47 -1.57
N GLY A 321 -37.65 11.71 -1.02
CA GLY A 321 -38.45 10.77 -0.24
C GLY A 321 -38.89 9.46 -0.94
N LYS A 322 -38.54 9.27 -2.23
CA LYS A 322 -38.85 8.01 -2.94
C LYS A 322 -37.87 6.87 -2.68
N ASN A 323 -36.70 7.13 -2.09
CA ASN A 323 -35.62 6.17 -1.93
C ASN A 323 -35.44 5.72 -0.47
N ILE A 324 -36.34 6.07 0.42
CA ILE A 324 -36.30 5.72 1.84
C ILE A 324 -37.52 4.82 2.14
N ASN A 325 -37.24 3.56 2.48
CA ASN A 325 -38.26 2.58 2.84
C ASN A 325 -38.17 2.25 4.34
N TYR A 326 -39.24 2.59 5.09
CA TYR A 326 -39.32 2.26 6.51
C TYR A 326 -39.73 0.81 6.70
N THR A 327 -39.00 0.09 7.56
CA THR A 327 -39.33 -1.24 8.03
C THR A 327 -39.85 -1.21 9.48
N LYS A 328 -40.16 -2.35 10.05
CA LYS A 328 -40.61 -2.42 11.44
C LYS A 328 -39.55 -1.96 12.44
N ARG A 329 -38.27 -2.28 12.20
CA ARG A 329 -37.15 -2.02 13.12
C ARG A 329 -36.11 -1.04 12.59
N GLY A 330 -36.22 -0.64 11.32
CA GLY A 330 -35.21 0.22 10.74
C GLY A 330 -35.66 0.93 9.48
N VAL A 331 -34.67 1.38 8.73
CA VAL A 331 -34.87 2.08 7.46
C VAL A 331 -33.92 1.49 6.41
N LEU A 332 -34.44 1.33 5.19
CA LEU A 332 -33.67 0.91 4.02
C LEU A 332 -33.55 2.09 3.05
N PHE A 333 -32.32 2.50 2.78
CA PHE A 333 -31.97 3.45 1.72
C PHE A 333 -31.66 2.71 0.44
N SER A 334 -32.02 3.27 -0.71
CA SER A 334 -31.72 2.69 -2.02
C SER A 334 -31.38 3.73 -3.07
N VAL A 335 -30.52 3.38 -4.02
CA VAL A 335 -30.23 4.18 -5.21
C VAL A 335 -30.76 3.48 -6.45
N ASP A 336 -31.40 4.24 -7.33
CA ASP A 336 -31.90 3.75 -8.60
C ASP A 336 -30.74 3.36 -9.55
N SER A 337 -30.83 2.14 -10.12
CA SER A 337 -29.84 1.60 -11.05
C SER A 337 -29.59 2.50 -12.27
N TRP A 338 -30.67 3.11 -12.79
CA TRP A 338 -30.59 3.99 -13.97
C TRP A 338 -29.75 5.26 -13.70
N THR A 339 -29.82 5.82 -12.51
CA THR A 339 -29.05 6.99 -12.10
C THR A 339 -27.56 6.66 -12.07
N MET A 340 -27.18 5.52 -11.51
CA MET A 340 -25.78 5.09 -11.42
C MET A 340 -25.19 4.73 -12.78
N ASP A 341 -25.93 3.96 -13.58
CA ASP A 341 -25.47 3.54 -14.92
C ASP A 341 -25.33 4.74 -15.87
N SER A 342 -26.24 5.72 -15.78
CA SER A 342 -26.19 6.94 -16.60
C SER A 342 -25.01 7.83 -16.25
N VAL A 343 -24.66 7.95 -14.98
CA VAL A 343 -23.53 8.74 -14.52
C VAL A 343 -22.22 8.05 -14.90
N SER A 344 -22.12 6.74 -14.69
CA SER A 344 -20.97 5.94 -15.11
C SER A 344 -20.73 6.03 -16.61
N PHE A 345 -21.80 5.92 -17.40
CA PHE A 345 -21.72 6.05 -18.87
C PHE A 345 -21.27 7.44 -19.33
N MET A 346 -21.82 8.50 -18.77
CA MET A 346 -21.40 9.88 -19.11
C MET A 346 -19.93 10.09 -18.77
N TYR A 347 -19.48 9.58 -17.66
CA TYR A 347 -18.11 9.68 -17.19
C TYR A 347 -17.14 8.96 -18.12
N GLN A 348 -17.39 7.69 -18.43
CA GLN A 348 -16.58 6.87 -19.35
C GLN A 348 -16.56 7.46 -20.77
N SER A 349 -17.68 8.03 -21.20
CA SER A 349 -17.79 8.69 -22.50
C SER A 349 -16.94 9.95 -22.59
N LEU A 350 -16.93 10.76 -21.54
CA LEU A 350 -16.10 11.97 -21.45
C LEU A 350 -14.60 11.62 -21.41
N GLU A 351 -14.23 10.65 -20.60
CA GLU A 351 -12.86 10.15 -20.48
C GLU A 351 -12.31 9.63 -21.80
N ARG A 352 -13.10 8.82 -22.53
CA ARG A 352 -12.74 8.29 -23.85
C ARG A 352 -12.54 9.39 -24.88
N SER A 353 -13.42 10.38 -24.91
CA SER A 353 -13.31 11.53 -25.84
C SER A 353 -12.09 12.39 -25.57
N ILE A 354 -11.67 12.51 -24.31
CA ILE A 354 -10.47 13.24 -23.93
C ILE A 354 -9.22 12.44 -24.29
N GLN A 355 -9.21 11.13 -24.04
CA GLN A 355 -8.10 10.24 -24.45
C GLN A 355 -7.83 10.32 -25.94
N GLU A 356 -8.87 10.27 -26.79
CA GLU A 356 -8.74 10.33 -28.25
C GLU A 356 -8.14 11.65 -28.74
N MET A 357 -8.39 12.77 -28.04
CA MET A 357 -7.81 14.08 -28.40
C MET A 357 -6.31 14.19 -28.13
N PHE A 358 -5.76 13.40 -27.22
CA PHE A 358 -4.38 13.55 -26.75
C PHE A 358 -3.46 12.35 -27.07
N THR A 359 -3.96 11.26 -27.64
CA THR A 359 -3.16 10.17 -28.17
C THR A 359 -2.51 10.58 -29.50
N GLY A 360 -1.54 11.48 -29.43
CA GLY A 360 -0.67 11.77 -30.55
C GLY A 360 0.20 10.56 -30.89
N SER A 361 0.18 10.16 -32.15
CA SER A 361 0.92 9.02 -32.71
C SER A 361 2.37 8.95 -32.23
N SER A 362 2.63 8.09 -31.27
CA SER A 362 3.96 7.62 -30.92
C SER A 362 4.42 6.63 -32.01
N GLN A 363 5.73 6.51 -32.22
CA GLN A 363 6.26 5.60 -33.23
C GLN A 363 5.96 4.14 -32.84
N PRO A 364 5.20 3.37 -33.64
CA PRO A 364 4.69 2.04 -33.28
C PRO A 364 5.79 0.98 -33.01
N GLN A 365 6.98 1.16 -33.53
CA GLN A 365 8.05 0.16 -33.48
C GLN A 365 8.76 0.02 -32.13
N LYS A 366 8.62 1.00 -31.22
CA LYS A 366 9.26 0.96 -29.89
C LYS A 366 8.35 0.40 -28.80
N HIS A 367 7.06 0.36 -29.03
CA HIS A 367 6.07 -0.01 -28.04
C HIS A 367 5.79 -1.50 -28.07
N VAL A 368 5.98 -2.16 -26.93
CA VAL A 368 5.65 -3.58 -26.71
C VAL A 368 4.50 -3.64 -25.72
N SER A 369 3.30 -3.96 -26.21
CA SER A 369 2.07 -4.02 -25.42
C SER A 369 1.68 -5.43 -24.99
N SER A 370 2.24 -6.47 -25.62
CA SER A 370 1.90 -7.86 -25.34
C SER A 370 3.08 -8.58 -24.72
N PRO A 371 2.94 -9.12 -23.50
CA PRO A 371 3.95 -10.01 -22.92
C PRO A 371 4.00 -11.34 -23.68
N SER A 372 5.12 -12.05 -23.58
CA SER A 372 5.27 -13.41 -24.11
C SER A 372 4.49 -14.44 -23.29
N ALA A 373 4.30 -14.18 -22.01
CA ALA A 373 3.48 -14.95 -21.07
C ALA A 373 3.13 -14.12 -19.84
N SER A 374 2.08 -14.53 -19.13
CA SER A 374 1.66 -13.93 -17.87
C SER A 374 1.46 -14.98 -16.78
N TYR A 375 2.01 -14.75 -15.59
CA TYR A 375 1.80 -15.59 -14.42
C TYR A 375 0.89 -14.88 -13.43
N TYR A 376 -0.09 -15.57 -12.86
CA TYR A 376 -1.10 -14.99 -12.00
C TYR A 376 -1.50 -15.95 -10.87
N LEU A 377 -2.29 -15.45 -9.92
CA LEU A 377 -2.84 -16.19 -8.80
C LEU A 377 -4.36 -16.06 -8.77
N SER A 378 -5.04 -17.12 -8.35
CA SER A 378 -6.50 -17.17 -8.25
C SER A 378 -7.06 -16.66 -6.91
N PHE A 379 -6.21 -16.26 -5.96
CA PHE A 379 -6.62 -15.69 -4.67
C PHE A 379 -6.52 -14.17 -4.67
N PRO A 380 -7.51 -13.44 -4.11
CA PRO A 380 -7.47 -11.99 -4.09
C PRO A 380 -6.43 -11.44 -3.11
N TYR A 381 -5.97 -10.20 -3.34
CA TYR A 381 -5.07 -9.41 -2.51
C TYR A 381 -3.68 -10.01 -2.27
N THR A 382 -3.26 -11.00 -3.05
CA THR A 382 -2.01 -11.76 -2.84
C THR A 382 -0.75 -10.97 -3.16
N ARG A 383 -0.83 -10.00 -4.08
CA ARG A 383 0.28 -9.13 -4.51
C ARG A 383 1.48 -9.91 -5.03
N LEU A 384 1.23 -10.82 -5.97
CA LEU A 384 2.28 -11.56 -6.66
C LEU A 384 3.31 -10.62 -7.29
N GLY A 385 4.58 -10.93 -7.12
CA GLY A 385 5.68 -10.12 -7.66
C GLY A 385 6.10 -8.94 -6.78
N TRP A 386 5.63 -8.87 -5.52
CA TRP A 386 6.08 -7.88 -4.56
C TRP A 386 7.60 -7.91 -4.39
N ALA A 387 8.17 -9.10 -4.21
CA ALA A 387 9.60 -9.34 -4.24
C ALA A 387 9.90 -10.42 -5.26
N MET A 388 11.00 -10.29 -5.98
CA MET A 388 11.45 -11.26 -6.97
C MET A 388 12.97 -11.40 -6.93
N THR A 389 13.46 -12.61 -7.16
CA THR A 389 14.87 -12.90 -7.41
C THR A 389 15.02 -14.02 -8.42
N SER A 390 16.15 -14.07 -9.11
CA SER A 390 16.49 -15.14 -10.05
C SER A 390 17.82 -15.75 -9.69
N ALA A 391 17.86 -17.07 -9.60
CA ALA A 391 19.07 -17.87 -9.38
C ALA A 391 18.88 -19.27 -9.95
N ASP A 392 19.96 -20.02 -10.15
CA ASP A 392 19.94 -21.43 -10.55
C ASP A 392 19.81 -22.30 -9.28
N LEU A 393 18.58 -22.55 -8.84
CA LEU A 393 18.30 -23.29 -7.60
C LEU A 393 18.51 -24.79 -7.74
N ASN A 394 18.28 -25.32 -8.95
CA ASN A 394 18.38 -26.74 -9.23
C ASN A 394 19.73 -27.14 -9.84
N GLN A 395 20.62 -26.17 -10.02
CA GLN A 395 21.98 -26.33 -10.56
C GLN A 395 22.02 -26.93 -11.96
N ASP A 396 21.03 -26.60 -12.82
CA ASP A 396 20.96 -27.05 -14.22
C ASP A 396 21.61 -26.06 -15.21
N GLY A 397 22.06 -24.92 -14.70
CA GLY A 397 22.72 -23.86 -15.48
C GLY A 397 21.75 -22.88 -16.11
N HIS A 398 20.45 -22.88 -15.70
CA HIS A 398 19.41 -21.93 -16.11
C HIS A 398 18.94 -21.12 -14.91
N GLY A 399 18.54 -19.90 -15.16
CA GLY A 399 17.95 -19.05 -14.13
C GLY A 399 16.51 -19.48 -13.81
N ASP A 400 16.25 -19.73 -12.54
CA ASP A 400 14.92 -19.94 -11.99
C ASP A 400 14.35 -18.65 -11.44
N LEU A 401 13.04 -18.59 -11.26
CA LEU A 401 12.32 -17.43 -10.75
C LEU A 401 11.72 -17.74 -9.37
N VAL A 402 12.05 -16.90 -8.39
CA VAL A 402 11.46 -16.90 -7.05
C VAL A 402 10.62 -15.64 -6.87
N MET A 403 9.38 -15.79 -6.44
CA MET A 403 8.41 -14.71 -6.37
C MET A 403 7.70 -14.70 -5.01
N GLY A 404 7.66 -13.54 -4.37
CA GLY A 404 6.89 -13.33 -3.15
C GLY A 404 5.46 -12.84 -3.45
N ALA A 405 4.53 -13.30 -2.64
CA ALA A 405 3.13 -12.90 -2.61
C ALA A 405 2.69 -12.67 -1.15
N PRO A 406 3.13 -11.56 -0.51
CA PRO A 406 3.00 -11.35 0.94
C PRO A 406 1.55 -11.14 1.39
N GLY A 407 0.65 -10.80 0.47
CA GLY A 407 -0.77 -10.67 0.74
C GLY A 407 -1.56 -11.97 0.68
N TYR A 408 -0.93 -13.12 0.34
CA TYR A 408 -1.64 -14.38 0.32
C TYR A 408 -2.33 -14.65 1.65
N SER A 409 -3.59 -15.05 1.56
CA SER A 409 -4.45 -15.28 2.71
C SER A 409 -5.22 -16.58 2.53
N ARG A 410 -5.51 -17.24 3.64
CA ARG A 410 -6.42 -18.39 3.71
C ARG A 410 -7.50 -18.13 4.75
N PRO A 411 -8.62 -18.87 4.71
CA PRO A 411 -9.70 -18.67 5.69
C PRO A 411 -9.18 -18.66 7.13
N GLY A 412 -9.44 -17.59 7.87
CA GLY A 412 -9.00 -17.38 9.26
C GLY A 412 -7.53 -16.93 9.43
N HIS A 413 -6.76 -16.84 8.36
CA HIS A 413 -5.35 -16.43 8.40
C HIS A 413 -5.05 -15.41 7.27
N ILE A 414 -5.37 -14.17 7.51
CA ILE A 414 -5.14 -13.09 6.56
C ILE A 414 -3.64 -12.75 6.48
N HIS A 415 -3.14 -12.49 5.26
CA HIS A 415 -1.77 -12.04 4.95
C HIS A 415 -0.65 -12.90 5.58
N VAL A 416 -0.83 -14.22 5.58
CA VAL A 416 0.27 -15.14 5.97
C VAL A 416 1.42 -15.09 4.98
N GLY A 417 1.12 -14.85 3.71
CA GLY A 417 2.08 -14.74 2.61
C GLY A 417 2.54 -16.09 2.06
N ARG A 418 3.00 -16.07 0.81
CA ARG A 418 3.58 -17.21 0.08
C ARG A 418 4.79 -16.80 -0.74
N VAL A 419 5.61 -17.79 -1.06
CA VAL A 419 6.67 -17.72 -2.07
C VAL A 419 6.44 -18.83 -3.07
N TYR A 420 6.55 -18.50 -4.36
CA TYR A 420 6.40 -19.43 -5.49
C TYR A 420 7.72 -19.56 -6.23
N LEU A 421 7.97 -20.76 -6.79
CA LEU A 421 9.16 -21.08 -7.56
C LEU A 421 8.78 -21.61 -8.95
N ILE A 422 9.43 -21.09 -9.98
CA ILE A 422 9.34 -21.61 -11.35
C ILE A 422 10.77 -21.88 -11.85
N TYR A 423 11.04 -23.11 -12.23
CA TYR A 423 12.33 -23.48 -12.82
C TYR A 423 12.39 -23.08 -14.30
N GLY A 424 13.53 -22.51 -14.68
CA GLY A 424 13.87 -22.23 -16.06
C GLY A 424 14.34 -23.48 -16.81
N ASN A 425 14.60 -23.29 -18.08
CA ASN A 425 15.18 -24.32 -18.96
C ASN A 425 16.02 -23.66 -20.06
N ASP A 426 16.51 -24.43 -21.05
CA ASP A 426 17.30 -23.92 -22.17
C ASP A 426 16.69 -22.74 -22.92
N LEU A 427 15.37 -22.59 -22.92
CA LEU A 427 14.63 -21.51 -23.57
C LEU A 427 14.30 -20.36 -22.60
N GLY A 428 14.64 -20.49 -21.33
CA GLY A 428 14.27 -19.60 -20.24
C GLY A 428 13.03 -20.08 -19.47
N LEU A 429 12.28 -19.14 -18.91
CA LEU A 429 11.02 -19.40 -18.23
C LEU A 429 9.94 -19.88 -19.22
N PRO A 430 8.97 -20.69 -18.78
CA PRO A 430 7.82 -21.10 -19.60
C PRO A 430 7.10 -19.91 -20.24
N LEU A 431 6.91 -19.94 -21.57
CA LEU A 431 6.22 -18.89 -22.32
C LEU A 431 4.74 -19.24 -22.55
N VAL A 432 4.07 -19.65 -21.49
CA VAL A 432 2.63 -19.91 -21.42
C VAL A 432 2.06 -19.22 -20.20
N ASP A 433 0.80 -18.85 -20.25
CA ASP A 433 0.15 -18.27 -19.08
C ASP A 433 -0.04 -19.33 -18.00
N LEU A 434 0.36 -19.04 -16.77
CA LEU A 434 0.36 -19.98 -15.65
C LEU A 434 -0.44 -19.45 -14.45
N ASP A 435 -1.34 -20.31 -13.96
CA ASP A 435 -1.92 -20.16 -12.62
C ASP A 435 -0.95 -20.80 -11.60
N LEU A 436 -0.19 -19.98 -10.90
CA LEU A 436 0.87 -20.46 -10.01
C LEU A 436 0.35 -21.23 -8.79
N ASP A 437 -0.92 -21.05 -8.40
CA ASP A 437 -1.51 -21.87 -7.34
C ASP A 437 -1.64 -23.34 -7.74
N LYS A 438 -1.60 -23.64 -9.03
CA LYS A 438 -1.72 -25.00 -9.61
C LYS A 438 -0.43 -25.51 -10.24
N GLU A 439 0.36 -24.62 -10.82
CA GLU A 439 1.41 -24.97 -11.77
C GLU A 439 2.82 -24.58 -11.31
N ALA A 440 2.96 -23.93 -10.14
CA ALA A 440 4.28 -23.64 -9.58
C ALA A 440 5.04 -24.92 -9.24
N HIS A 441 6.35 -24.92 -9.50
CA HIS A 441 7.23 -26.04 -9.18
C HIS A 441 7.50 -26.20 -7.67
N GLY A 442 7.38 -25.11 -6.92
CA GLY A 442 7.49 -25.09 -5.46
C GLY A 442 6.68 -23.96 -4.85
N ILE A 443 6.12 -24.23 -3.67
CA ILE A 443 5.37 -23.24 -2.89
C ILE A 443 5.82 -23.34 -1.43
N LEU A 444 6.20 -22.20 -0.85
CA LEU A 444 6.41 -22.04 0.59
C LEU A 444 5.37 -21.10 1.14
N GLU A 445 4.80 -21.42 2.29
CA GLU A 445 3.75 -20.63 2.93
C GLU A 445 4.18 -20.15 4.32
N GLY A 446 3.86 -18.90 4.64
CA GLY A 446 4.02 -18.37 5.98
C GLY A 446 3.06 -19.01 6.98
N PHE A 447 3.44 -19.03 8.25
CA PHE A 447 2.66 -19.67 9.31
C PHE A 447 2.15 -18.68 10.36
N GLN A 448 2.66 -17.44 10.36
CA GLN A 448 2.21 -16.38 11.27
C GLN A 448 1.11 -15.54 10.61
N PRO A 449 -0.06 -15.38 11.24
CA PRO A 449 -1.10 -14.49 10.74
C PRO A 449 -0.56 -13.07 10.54
N SER A 450 -0.92 -12.44 9.42
CA SER A 450 -0.42 -11.12 9.02
C SER A 450 1.11 -10.96 9.01
N GLY A 451 1.87 -12.06 9.00
CA GLY A 451 3.33 -12.03 9.00
C GLY A 451 3.93 -11.51 7.69
N ARG A 452 3.16 -11.54 6.59
CA ARG A 452 3.58 -11.10 5.25
C ARG A 452 4.82 -11.83 4.74
N PHE A 453 4.87 -13.14 4.90
CA PHE A 453 5.92 -13.99 4.36
C PHE A 453 6.05 -13.82 2.85
N GLY A 454 7.27 -13.64 2.34
CA GLY A 454 7.52 -13.32 0.94
C GLY A 454 7.59 -11.82 0.62
N SER A 455 7.64 -10.96 1.64
CA SER A 455 7.88 -9.51 1.43
C SER A 455 9.27 -9.22 0.88
N ALA A 456 10.23 -10.07 1.14
CA ALA A 456 11.57 -10.03 0.55
C ALA A 456 12.07 -11.46 0.33
N VAL A 457 12.89 -11.66 -0.71
CA VAL A 457 13.51 -12.96 -1.04
C VAL A 457 14.94 -12.74 -1.48
N ALA A 458 15.84 -13.66 -1.08
CA ALA A 458 17.22 -13.70 -1.53
C ALA A 458 17.72 -15.15 -1.62
N VAL A 459 18.51 -15.48 -2.64
CA VAL A 459 19.09 -16.80 -2.84
C VAL A 459 20.59 -16.73 -2.60
N LEU A 460 21.13 -17.60 -1.76
CA LEU A 460 22.54 -17.71 -1.43
C LEU A 460 22.81 -19.11 -0.86
N ASP A 461 24.05 -19.54 -0.85
CA ASP A 461 24.48 -20.75 -0.12
C ASP A 461 24.92 -20.34 1.30
N PHE A 462 23.94 -20.26 2.22
CA PHE A 462 24.17 -19.73 3.56
C PHE A 462 24.99 -20.67 4.45
N ASN A 463 24.81 -21.98 4.27
CA ASN A 463 25.53 -22.99 5.06
C ASN A 463 26.87 -23.45 4.42
N LYS A 464 27.17 -22.98 3.19
CA LYS A 464 28.35 -23.34 2.38
C LYS A 464 28.47 -24.83 2.08
N ASP A 465 27.36 -25.47 1.78
CA ASP A 465 27.32 -26.89 1.35
C ASP A 465 27.38 -27.03 -0.19
N GLY A 466 27.46 -25.95 -0.92
CA GLY A 466 27.50 -25.88 -2.38
C GLY A 466 26.13 -25.98 -3.04
N VAL A 467 25.04 -25.84 -2.28
CA VAL A 467 23.65 -25.85 -2.77
C VAL A 467 22.98 -24.51 -2.42
N PRO A 468 22.30 -23.86 -3.37
CA PRO A 468 21.59 -22.61 -3.06
C PRO A 468 20.47 -22.79 -2.06
N ASP A 469 20.43 -21.92 -1.04
CA ASP A 469 19.37 -21.78 -0.04
C ASP A 469 18.51 -20.56 -0.36
N LEU A 470 17.32 -20.47 0.26
CA LEU A 470 16.40 -19.36 0.11
C LEU A 470 16.15 -18.67 1.46
N ALA A 471 16.45 -17.37 1.52
CA ALA A 471 16.06 -16.49 2.60
C ALA A 471 14.77 -15.75 2.24
N VAL A 472 13.81 -15.73 3.19
CA VAL A 472 12.49 -15.11 3.03
C VAL A 472 12.19 -14.17 4.18
N GLY A 473 11.85 -12.91 3.88
CA GLY A 473 11.44 -11.91 4.85
C GLY A 473 9.94 -11.97 5.17
N ALA A 474 9.62 -11.77 6.44
CA ALA A 474 8.25 -11.67 6.97
C ALA A 474 8.18 -10.52 7.99
N PRO A 475 8.14 -9.24 7.53
CA PRO A 475 8.38 -8.07 8.38
C PRO A 475 7.26 -7.77 9.37
N SER A 476 6.07 -8.34 9.21
CA SER A 476 4.92 -8.09 10.08
C SER A 476 4.67 -9.22 11.09
N VAL A 477 5.61 -10.17 11.26
CA VAL A 477 5.55 -11.15 12.35
C VAL A 477 5.45 -10.43 13.69
N GLY A 478 4.56 -10.90 14.58
CA GLY A 478 4.25 -10.26 15.86
C GLY A 478 3.10 -9.25 15.81
N SER A 479 2.39 -9.11 14.69
CA SER A 479 1.22 -8.24 14.53
C SER A 479 0.13 -8.53 15.57
N GLU A 480 -0.15 -9.79 15.89
CA GLU A 480 -1.16 -10.19 16.88
C GLU A 480 -0.92 -9.61 18.27
N LYS A 481 0.32 -9.25 18.58
CA LYS A 481 0.73 -8.65 19.87
C LYS A 481 1.10 -7.17 19.73
N LEU A 482 0.84 -6.55 18.58
CA LEU A 482 1.25 -5.18 18.26
C LEU A 482 2.77 -4.96 18.38
N THR A 483 3.58 -5.99 18.25
CA THR A 483 5.05 -5.90 18.36
C THR A 483 5.72 -5.68 17.01
N TYR A 484 5.20 -6.26 15.93
CA TYR A 484 5.74 -6.13 14.56
C TYR A 484 7.27 -6.26 14.51
N THR A 485 7.78 -7.29 15.20
CA THR A 485 9.22 -7.53 15.31
C THR A 485 9.81 -7.99 13.98
N GLY A 486 9.00 -8.68 13.16
CA GLY A 486 9.45 -9.27 11.90
C GLY A 486 10.35 -10.49 12.10
N ALA A 487 10.59 -11.21 11.03
CA ALA A 487 11.50 -12.35 10.98
C ALA A 487 12.07 -12.59 9.58
N VAL A 488 13.22 -13.24 9.50
CA VAL A 488 13.78 -13.79 8.26
C VAL A 488 13.95 -15.29 8.43
N TYR A 489 13.43 -16.06 7.47
CA TYR A 489 13.46 -17.52 7.46
C TYR A 489 14.39 -18.01 6.37
N ILE A 490 15.31 -18.93 6.69
CA ILE A 490 16.23 -19.54 5.73
C ILE A 490 15.85 -21.00 5.54
N TYR A 491 15.62 -21.38 4.30
CA TYR A 491 15.28 -22.74 3.86
C TYR A 491 16.45 -23.33 3.09
N PHE A 492 17.04 -24.40 3.59
CA PHE A 492 18.16 -25.05 2.94
C PHE A 492 17.72 -25.79 1.68
N GLY A 493 18.53 -25.66 0.64
CA GLY A 493 18.35 -26.34 -0.62
C GLY A 493 18.81 -27.79 -0.61
N SER A 494 18.47 -28.51 -1.68
CA SER A 494 18.96 -29.85 -1.95
C SER A 494 19.45 -29.94 -3.39
N LYS A 495 20.33 -30.90 -3.69
CA LYS A 495 20.87 -31.13 -5.04
C LYS A 495 19.84 -31.44 -6.13
N GLN A 496 18.59 -31.67 -5.74
CA GLN A 496 17.45 -31.84 -6.65
C GLN A 496 16.65 -30.54 -6.84
N GLY A 497 17.15 -29.38 -6.35
CA GLY A 497 16.48 -28.09 -6.42
C GLY A 497 15.33 -27.90 -5.45
N ARG A 498 15.09 -28.87 -4.55
CA ARG A 498 13.99 -28.77 -3.57
C ARG A 498 14.49 -28.07 -2.31
N LEU A 499 13.69 -27.14 -1.83
CA LEU A 499 13.89 -26.50 -0.54
C LEU A 499 13.30 -27.33 0.59
N SER A 500 13.82 -27.16 1.80
CA SER A 500 13.25 -27.76 3.00
C SER A 500 11.80 -27.30 3.20
N SER A 501 10.97 -28.15 3.79
CA SER A 501 9.54 -27.86 4.01
C SER A 501 9.28 -26.93 5.20
N SER A 502 10.27 -26.75 6.07
CA SER A 502 10.27 -25.85 7.22
C SER A 502 11.57 -25.05 7.24
N PRO A 503 11.58 -23.87 7.83
CA PRO A 503 12.82 -23.10 7.93
C PRO A 503 13.86 -23.83 8.75
N ASN A 504 15.09 -23.81 8.27
CA ASN A 504 16.25 -24.36 8.98
C ASN A 504 16.80 -23.35 9.97
N ILE A 505 16.73 -22.07 9.63
CA ILE A 505 17.18 -20.97 10.47
C ILE A 505 16.09 -19.88 10.51
N THR A 506 15.84 -19.34 11.69
CA THR A 506 15.00 -18.17 11.90
C THR A 506 15.82 -17.05 12.51
N ILE A 507 15.87 -15.90 11.85
CA ILE A 507 16.48 -14.68 12.38
C ILE A 507 15.36 -13.77 12.88
N SER A 508 15.40 -13.40 14.14
CA SER A 508 14.38 -12.57 14.82
C SER A 508 14.94 -11.24 15.31
N CYS A 509 14.06 -10.31 15.61
CA CYS A 509 14.37 -9.06 16.28
C CYS A 509 13.60 -8.99 17.60
N LEU A 510 14.19 -8.44 18.64
CA LEU A 510 13.53 -8.24 19.94
C LEU A 510 12.87 -6.87 20.08
N ASP A 511 13.28 -5.92 19.27
CA ASP A 511 12.74 -4.57 19.32
C ASP A 511 11.34 -4.50 18.71
N THR A 512 10.42 -3.89 19.44
CA THR A 512 9.07 -3.56 18.92
C THR A 512 9.20 -2.66 17.70
N TYR A 513 8.43 -2.94 16.67
CA TYR A 513 8.43 -2.25 15.37
C TYR A 513 9.73 -2.39 14.56
N CYS A 514 10.49 -3.44 14.81
CA CYS A 514 11.70 -3.73 14.05
C CYS A 514 11.39 -4.01 12.56
N ASN A 515 10.27 -4.69 12.29
CA ASN A 515 9.88 -5.10 10.93
C ASN A 515 11.03 -5.81 10.17
N LEU A 516 11.73 -6.71 10.84
CA LEU A 516 12.89 -7.40 10.29
C LEU A 516 12.52 -8.16 9.01
N GLY A 517 13.35 -8.04 7.97
CA GLY A 517 13.12 -8.72 6.70
C GLY A 517 12.27 -7.92 5.70
N TRP A 518 12.24 -6.60 5.82
CA TRP A 518 11.63 -5.72 4.81
C TRP A 518 12.36 -5.81 3.46
N THR A 519 13.69 -5.80 3.49
CA THR A 519 14.54 -5.93 2.30
C THR A 519 15.63 -6.97 2.56
N LEU A 520 15.90 -7.82 1.58
CA LEU A 520 16.97 -8.81 1.61
C LEU A 520 17.85 -8.67 0.37
N LEU A 521 19.15 -8.88 0.55
CA LEU A 521 20.13 -8.89 -0.53
C LEU A 521 21.18 -9.99 -0.26
N ALA A 522 21.54 -10.74 -1.29
CA ALA A 522 22.67 -11.66 -1.28
C ALA A 522 23.89 -10.97 -1.95
N ALA A 523 24.98 -10.81 -1.22
CA ALA A 523 26.21 -10.18 -1.71
C ALA A 523 27.43 -10.65 -0.91
N ASP A 524 28.54 -10.90 -1.57
CA ASP A 524 29.82 -11.18 -0.90
C ASP A 524 30.34 -9.90 -0.23
N VAL A 525 30.05 -9.73 1.06
CA VAL A 525 30.38 -8.53 1.82
C VAL A 525 31.75 -8.64 2.47
N ASN A 526 32.17 -9.85 2.84
CA ASN A 526 33.43 -10.10 3.54
C ASN A 526 34.61 -10.39 2.60
N GLY A 527 34.37 -10.57 1.29
CA GLY A 527 35.40 -10.80 0.26
C GLY A 527 35.87 -12.24 0.17
N ASP A 528 35.07 -13.21 0.62
CA ASP A 528 35.43 -14.64 0.57
C ASP A 528 34.89 -15.35 -0.70
N SER A 529 34.29 -14.62 -1.60
CA SER A 529 33.65 -15.06 -2.86
C SER A 529 32.32 -15.80 -2.72
N GLU A 530 31.78 -15.89 -1.50
CA GLU A 530 30.47 -16.46 -1.23
C GLU A 530 29.49 -15.35 -0.81
N PRO A 531 28.27 -15.33 -1.36
CA PRO A 531 27.29 -14.31 -0.96
C PRO A 531 26.90 -14.44 0.50
N ASP A 532 26.87 -13.31 1.20
CA ASP A 532 26.38 -13.14 2.56
C ASP A 532 24.93 -12.63 2.55
N LEU A 533 24.23 -12.80 3.65
CA LEU A 533 22.87 -12.29 3.81
C LEU A 533 22.87 -10.87 4.37
N VAL A 534 22.38 -9.93 3.60
CA VAL A 534 22.16 -8.53 4.00
C VAL A 534 20.66 -8.30 4.25
N ILE A 535 20.32 -7.77 5.42
CA ILE A 535 18.95 -7.52 5.86
C ILE A 535 18.77 -6.02 6.08
N GLY A 536 17.80 -5.41 5.42
CA GLY A 536 17.35 -4.04 5.66
C GLY A 536 16.01 -4.02 6.42
N SER A 537 15.94 -3.19 7.45
CA SER A 537 14.75 -3.00 8.27
C SER A 537 14.53 -1.50 8.51
N PRO A 538 13.87 -0.79 7.58
CA PRO A 538 13.77 0.68 7.60
C PRO A 538 12.96 1.22 8.77
N PHE A 539 12.00 0.46 9.28
CA PHE A 539 11.15 0.87 10.39
C PHE A 539 11.73 0.53 11.76
N ALA A 540 12.87 -0.20 11.81
CA ALA A 540 13.51 -0.54 13.06
C ALA A 540 13.85 0.71 13.89
N PRO A 541 13.70 0.66 15.22
CA PRO A 541 13.98 1.81 16.10
C PRO A 541 15.39 2.38 15.92
N GLY A 542 16.40 1.51 15.82
CA GLY A 542 17.80 1.91 15.67
C GLY A 542 18.31 2.85 16.78
N GLY A 543 17.70 2.77 17.99
CA GLY A 543 17.95 3.68 19.11
C GLY A 543 17.13 4.97 19.06
N GLY A 544 16.06 5.02 18.26
CA GLY A 544 15.14 6.15 18.15
C GLY A 544 13.79 5.69 17.59
N ARG A 545 13.24 6.41 16.61
CA ARG A 545 11.96 6.07 15.94
C ARG A 545 12.20 5.88 14.44
N GLN A 546 12.05 4.64 13.95
CA GLN A 546 12.19 4.33 12.52
C GLN A 546 13.47 4.89 11.89
N LYS A 547 14.57 4.83 12.60
CA LYS A 547 15.88 5.22 12.05
C LYS A 547 16.34 4.23 10.99
N GLY A 548 15.93 2.97 11.13
CA GLY A 548 16.33 1.85 10.29
C GLY A 548 17.64 1.19 10.70
N ILE A 549 17.81 -0.05 10.30
CA ILE A 549 19.02 -0.84 10.47
C ILE A 549 19.39 -1.57 9.18
N VAL A 550 20.69 -1.81 8.98
CA VAL A 550 21.20 -2.75 7.98
C VAL A 550 22.13 -3.72 8.69
N ALA A 551 21.84 -5.02 8.59
CA ALA A 551 22.57 -6.10 9.24
C ALA A 551 23.12 -7.09 8.22
N VAL A 552 24.30 -7.66 8.45
CA VAL A 552 24.93 -8.66 7.59
C VAL A 552 25.27 -9.90 8.39
N PHE A 553 24.85 -11.06 7.89
CA PHE A 553 25.21 -12.37 8.39
C PHE A 553 26.09 -13.07 7.36
N TYR A 554 27.33 -13.40 7.75
CA TYR A 554 28.28 -14.07 6.86
C TYR A 554 27.91 -15.54 6.68
N SER A 555 27.87 -15.99 5.44
CA SER A 555 27.65 -17.39 5.09
C SER A 555 28.75 -18.30 5.65
N GLY A 556 28.38 -19.52 6.04
CA GLY A 556 29.33 -20.52 6.61
C GLY A 556 29.97 -20.10 7.94
N SER A 557 29.46 -19.04 8.59
CA SER A 557 29.90 -18.68 9.93
C SER A 557 29.25 -19.61 10.98
N SER A 558 29.65 -19.47 12.27
CA SER A 558 29.04 -20.23 13.38
C SER A 558 27.54 -20.01 13.53
N HIS A 559 26.95 -19.16 12.69
CA HIS A 559 25.50 -18.90 12.64
C HIS A 559 24.75 -19.95 11.84
N SER A 560 25.38 -20.58 10.84
CA SER A 560 24.75 -21.59 9.98
C SER A 560 24.34 -22.88 10.72
N ASP A 561 24.90 -23.13 11.90
CA ASP A 561 24.60 -24.31 12.73
C ASP A 561 23.50 -24.04 13.76
N LYS A 562 22.93 -22.86 13.82
CA LYS A 562 21.91 -22.46 14.81
C LYS A 562 20.54 -22.36 14.17
N GLU A 563 19.55 -22.99 14.76
CA GLU A 563 18.16 -22.91 14.29
C GLU A 563 17.54 -21.51 14.54
N GLU A 564 17.95 -20.82 15.60
CA GLU A 564 17.46 -19.50 15.96
C GLU A 564 18.60 -18.50 16.17
N LEU A 565 18.46 -17.34 15.55
CA LEU A 565 19.39 -16.22 15.64
C LEU A 565 18.63 -14.94 16.01
N ASN A 566 19.33 -14.03 16.67
CA ASN A 566 18.87 -12.65 16.86
C ASN A 566 19.63 -11.72 15.93
N VAL A 567 18.96 -10.66 15.42
CA VAL A 567 19.60 -9.70 14.52
C VAL A 567 20.81 -8.99 15.15
N GLU A 568 20.83 -8.85 16.48
CA GLU A 568 22.00 -8.30 17.21
C GLU A 568 23.23 -9.19 17.16
N ALA A 569 23.10 -10.47 16.74
CA ALA A 569 24.22 -11.38 16.51
C ALA A 569 24.86 -11.22 15.11
N ALA A 570 24.40 -10.25 14.31
CA ALA A 570 24.93 -10.00 12.97
C ALA A 570 26.45 -9.74 13.00
N ASN A 571 27.17 -10.23 11.97
CA ASN A 571 28.62 -10.03 11.84
C ASN A 571 28.98 -8.54 11.63
N TRP A 572 28.08 -7.79 11.00
CA TRP A 572 28.19 -6.36 10.82
C TRP A 572 26.82 -5.72 10.84
N MET A 573 26.73 -4.50 11.43
CA MET A 573 25.46 -3.77 11.49
C MET A 573 25.69 -2.27 11.55
N VAL A 574 24.82 -1.51 10.88
CA VAL A 574 24.70 -0.05 11.02
C VAL A 574 23.26 0.34 11.36
N ARG A 575 23.14 1.40 12.14
CA ARG A 575 21.85 2.00 12.53
C ARG A 575 21.75 3.39 11.91
N GLY A 576 20.54 3.79 11.54
CA GLY A 576 20.27 5.14 11.04
C GLY A 576 20.55 6.22 12.09
N GLU A 577 20.90 7.39 11.64
CA GLU A 577 21.23 8.53 12.52
C GLU A 577 19.99 9.32 12.92
N GLU A 578 19.07 9.55 11.97
CA GLU A 578 17.91 10.43 12.11
C GLU A 578 16.61 9.65 12.25
N ASP A 579 15.71 10.13 13.11
CA ASP A 579 14.35 9.58 13.25
C ASP A 579 13.59 9.67 11.93
N PHE A 580 12.87 8.60 11.58
CA PHE A 580 12.09 8.45 10.36
C PHE A 580 12.91 8.58 9.06
N ALA A 581 14.21 8.30 9.08
CA ALA A 581 15.04 8.33 7.88
C ALA A 581 14.94 7.06 7.03
N TRP A 582 14.51 5.94 7.61
CA TRP A 582 14.31 4.65 6.95
C TRP A 582 15.57 4.07 6.30
N LEU A 583 16.69 4.07 7.00
CA LEU A 583 17.92 3.42 6.52
C LEU A 583 17.65 1.93 6.23
N GLY A 584 18.07 1.45 5.05
CA GLY A 584 17.84 0.07 4.62
C GLY A 584 16.51 -0.15 3.89
N TYR A 585 15.81 0.94 3.50
CA TYR A 585 14.62 0.84 2.65
C TYR A 585 14.94 0.21 1.29
N SER A 586 16.03 0.59 0.69
CA SER A 586 16.63 -0.07 -0.48
C SER A 586 18.07 -0.48 -0.17
N LEU A 587 18.47 -1.62 -0.72
CA LEU A 587 19.82 -2.17 -0.58
C LEU A 587 20.38 -2.50 -1.96
N HIS A 588 21.67 -2.26 -2.14
CA HIS A 588 22.39 -2.70 -3.33
C HIS A 588 23.87 -2.94 -2.99
N ALA A 589 24.52 -3.80 -3.73
CA ALA A 589 25.94 -4.08 -3.56
C ALA A 589 26.62 -4.03 -4.92
N VAL A 590 27.84 -3.47 -4.93
CA VAL A 590 28.64 -3.34 -6.13
C VAL A 590 30.12 -3.57 -5.81
N SER A 591 30.82 -4.29 -6.66
CA SER A 591 32.26 -4.48 -6.50
C SER A 591 33.02 -3.24 -7.00
N VAL A 592 33.88 -2.67 -6.14
CA VAL A 592 34.76 -1.56 -6.44
C VAL A 592 36.17 -1.92 -5.93
N ASN A 593 37.16 -2.01 -6.81
CA ASN A 593 38.52 -2.42 -6.43
C ASN A 593 38.60 -3.74 -5.66
N ASN A 594 37.89 -4.77 -6.11
CA ASN A 594 37.81 -6.08 -5.46
C ASN A 594 37.29 -6.03 -4.00
N ARG A 595 36.60 -4.98 -3.63
CA ARG A 595 35.90 -4.85 -2.36
C ARG A 595 34.43 -4.58 -2.63
N THR A 596 33.56 -5.13 -1.82
CA THR A 596 32.12 -4.88 -1.95
C THR A 596 31.75 -3.57 -1.27
N LEU A 597 31.22 -2.65 -2.06
CA LEU A 597 30.56 -1.44 -1.58
C LEU A 597 29.10 -1.76 -1.37
N LEU A 598 28.66 -1.73 -0.10
CA LEU A 598 27.27 -1.91 0.28
C LEU A 598 26.57 -0.55 0.32
N LEU A 599 25.47 -0.42 -0.43
CA LEU A 599 24.67 0.80 -0.56
C LEU A 599 23.35 0.62 0.17
N ALA A 600 22.98 1.61 0.98
CA ALA A 600 21.73 1.65 1.70
C ALA A 600 21.00 2.99 1.45
N GLY A 601 19.75 2.91 1.00
CA GLY A 601 18.88 4.05 0.80
C GLY A 601 18.12 4.44 2.06
N SER A 602 17.97 5.75 2.25
CA SER A 602 17.17 6.40 3.31
C SER A 602 16.25 7.44 2.67
N PRO A 603 15.15 7.04 2.03
CA PRO A 603 14.37 7.92 1.17
C PRO A 603 13.66 9.06 1.93
N THR A 604 13.39 8.88 3.21
CA THR A 604 12.74 9.88 4.05
C THR A 604 13.70 10.67 4.92
N TRP A 605 15.01 10.49 4.72
CA TRP A 605 16.04 11.27 5.42
C TRP A 605 15.85 12.78 5.22
N LYS A 606 16.10 13.55 6.31
CA LYS A 606 16.04 15.02 6.36
C LYS A 606 17.38 15.55 6.89
N ASN A 607 17.78 16.69 6.39
CA ASN A 607 18.92 17.39 7.00
C ASN A 607 18.39 18.15 8.23
N ALA A 608 18.59 17.61 9.41
CA ALA A 608 18.36 18.34 10.66
C ALA A 608 19.45 19.42 10.76
N SER A 609 19.19 20.65 10.31
CA SER A 609 20.09 21.76 10.53
C SER A 609 20.33 21.92 12.04
N SER A 610 21.59 21.92 12.43
CA SER A 610 22.10 21.89 13.80
C SER A 610 21.83 23.15 14.64
N LEU A 611 20.89 24.01 14.28
CA LEU A 611 20.53 25.24 14.94
C LEU A 611 19.06 25.29 15.35
N GLY A 612 18.82 24.82 16.57
CA GLY A 612 17.80 25.31 17.48
C GLY A 612 16.32 25.21 17.04
N HIS A 613 15.58 24.43 17.78
CA HIS A 613 14.12 24.28 17.75
C HIS A 613 13.27 25.59 17.82
N LEU A 614 13.88 26.77 17.72
CA LEU A 614 13.23 28.06 17.95
C LEU A 614 12.85 28.85 16.71
N PHE A 615 13.42 28.52 15.54
CA PHE A 615 13.10 29.20 14.27
C PHE A 615 13.07 28.21 13.11
N ARG A 616 11.97 27.43 12.99
CA ARG A 616 11.71 26.64 11.78
C ARG A 616 11.34 27.60 10.66
N THR A 617 12.27 27.85 9.76
CA THR A 617 11.94 28.50 8.49
C THR A 617 11.22 27.48 7.57
N ARG A 618 10.26 27.96 6.80
CA ARG A 618 9.45 27.20 5.83
C ARG A 618 10.27 26.50 4.71
N ASP A 619 11.60 26.65 4.73
CA ASP A 619 12.53 26.20 3.69
C ASP A 619 13.29 24.90 4.01
N GLU A 620 13.01 24.23 5.15
CA GLU A 620 13.58 22.90 5.41
C GLU A 620 13.03 21.88 4.42
N LYS A 621 13.91 21.31 3.60
CA LYS A 621 13.56 20.32 2.58
C LYS A 621 13.08 19.06 3.26
N GLN A 622 11.77 18.77 3.13
CA GLN A 622 11.17 17.52 3.61
C GLN A 622 11.64 16.35 2.73
N SER A 623 12.05 15.26 3.35
CA SER A 623 12.35 13.98 2.70
C SER A 623 13.09 14.11 1.35
N PRO A 624 14.21 14.86 1.29
CA PRO A 624 15.01 14.89 0.06
C PRO A 624 15.63 13.53 -0.25
N GLY A 625 15.81 12.69 0.78
CA GLY A 625 16.39 11.36 0.69
C GLY A 625 17.92 11.37 0.69
N ARG A 626 18.50 10.21 0.98
CA ARG A 626 19.96 9.99 1.03
C ARG A 626 20.29 8.55 0.65
N VAL A 627 21.46 8.37 0.07
CA VAL A 627 22.13 7.07 -0.10
C VAL A 627 23.46 7.11 0.63
N SER A 628 23.72 6.08 1.41
CA SER A 628 24.99 5.91 2.12
C SER A 628 25.71 4.66 1.60
N GLY A 629 27.01 4.79 1.30
CA GLY A 629 27.86 3.69 0.86
C GLY A 629 28.82 3.27 1.97
N TYR A 630 28.94 1.98 2.21
CA TYR A 630 29.79 1.39 3.26
C TYR A 630 30.74 0.36 2.69
N PHE A 631 31.93 0.29 3.24
CA PHE A 631 32.85 -0.82 3.05
C PHE A 631 33.00 -1.59 4.36
N PRO A 632 32.18 -2.63 4.61
CA PRO A 632 32.37 -3.47 5.79
C PRO A 632 33.80 -4.02 5.88
N PRO A 633 34.38 -4.21 7.08
CA PRO A 633 33.74 -4.09 8.40
C PRO A 633 33.62 -2.65 8.96
N ASN A 634 33.94 -1.61 8.19
CA ASN A 634 33.81 -0.24 8.66
C ASN A 634 32.31 0.15 8.71
N CYS A 635 31.88 0.66 9.86
CA CYS A 635 30.51 1.16 10.06
C CYS A 635 30.34 2.65 9.68
N GLN A 636 31.43 3.37 9.38
CA GLN A 636 31.33 4.73 8.86
C GLN A 636 31.07 4.71 7.35
N SER A 637 30.15 5.55 6.90
CA SER A 637 29.90 5.70 5.47
C SER A 637 31.12 6.27 4.76
N TRP A 638 31.53 5.62 3.68
CA TRP A 638 32.59 6.10 2.80
C TRP A 638 32.13 7.34 2.02
N PHE A 639 30.88 7.37 1.58
CA PHE A 639 30.25 8.54 0.98
C PHE A 639 28.76 8.60 1.31
N THR A 640 28.18 9.78 1.11
CA THR A 640 26.74 9.98 1.11
C THR A 640 26.32 10.82 -0.09
N ILE A 641 25.24 10.40 -0.75
CA ILE A 641 24.58 11.18 -1.80
C ILE A 641 23.25 11.65 -1.24
N SER A 642 23.07 12.95 -1.08
CA SER A 642 21.84 13.54 -0.54
C SER A 642 21.01 14.19 -1.65
N GLY A 643 19.68 14.09 -1.55
CA GLY A 643 18.75 14.77 -2.43
C GLY A 643 18.80 16.29 -2.24
N ASP A 644 18.57 17.02 -3.31
CA ASP A 644 18.55 18.50 -3.34
C ASP A 644 17.12 19.07 -3.48
N LYS A 645 16.12 18.22 -3.68
CA LYS A 645 14.72 18.60 -3.84
C LYS A 645 13.88 18.09 -2.66
N ALA A 646 13.02 18.97 -2.15
CA ALA A 646 12.06 18.58 -1.13
C ALA A 646 11.16 17.46 -1.66
N MET A 647 10.84 16.50 -0.80
CA MET A 647 10.01 15.32 -1.09
C MET A 647 10.49 14.48 -2.29
N GLY A 648 11.76 14.62 -2.73
CA GLY A 648 12.29 13.86 -3.86
C GLY A 648 12.51 12.38 -3.55
N LYS A 649 12.74 12.04 -2.29
CA LYS A 649 12.99 10.68 -1.79
C LYS A 649 14.11 9.96 -2.56
N LEU A 650 15.22 10.65 -2.80
CA LEU A 650 16.42 10.08 -3.39
C LEU A 650 16.87 8.84 -2.59
N GLY A 651 17.17 7.74 -3.29
CA GLY A 651 17.54 6.47 -2.65
C GLY A 651 16.35 5.52 -2.42
N THR A 652 15.19 5.78 -3.02
CA THR A 652 14.07 4.82 -3.02
C THR A 652 14.42 3.55 -3.79
N SER A 653 15.18 3.68 -4.87
CA SER A 653 15.63 2.56 -5.70
C SER A 653 17.11 2.74 -6.07
N LEU A 654 17.83 1.62 -6.16
CA LEU A 654 19.25 1.56 -6.45
C LEU A 654 19.53 0.45 -7.46
N SER A 655 20.43 0.68 -8.40
CA SER A 655 20.97 -0.36 -9.30
C SER A 655 22.31 0.09 -9.84
N SER A 656 23.18 -0.84 -10.21
CA SER A 656 24.50 -0.55 -10.80
C SER A 656 24.82 -1.49 -11.95
N GLY A 657 25.72 -1.07 -12.83
CA GLY A 657 26.15 -1.86 -13.96
C GLY A 657 27.22 -1.17 -14.78
N HIS A 658 27.46 -1.65 -15.97
CA HIS A 658 28.44 -1.12 -16.89
C HIS A 658 27.78 -0.63 -18.17
N VAL A 659 28.03 0.62 -18.52
CA VAL A 659 27.52 1.22 -19.77
C VAL A 659 28.70 1.82 -20.59
N MET A 660 28.44 2.07 -21.86
CA MET A 660 29.40 2.75 -22.73
C MET A 660 29.15 4.25 -22.69
N MET A 661 30.16 5.00 -22.23
CA MET A 661 30.12 6.46 -22.22
C MET A 661 31.39 7.01 -22.94
N ASN A 662 31.16 7.84 -23.94
CA ASN A 662 32.24 8.43 -24.74
C ASN A 662 33.26 7.39 -25.22
N GLY A 663 32.84 6.19 -25.60
CA GLY A 663 33.68 5.09 -26.07
C GLY A 663 34.43 4.34 -24.95
N THR A 664 34.15 4.62 -23.69
CA THR A 664 34.76 3.96 -22.52
C THR A 664 33.68 3.17 -21.75
N ARG A 665 33.99 1.91 -21.38
CA ARG A 665 33.16 1.11 -20.48
C ARG A 665 33.28 1.68 -19.08
N THR A 666 32.19 2.22 -18.58
CA THR A 666 32.11 2.93 -17.30
C THR A 666 31.18 2.22 -16.32
N GLN A 667 31.65 2.01 -15.08
CA GLN A 667 30.84 1.51 -14.00
C GLN A 667 29.96 2.63 -13.44
N VAL A 668 28.66 2.42 -13.40
CA VAL A 668 27.68 3.41 -13.00
C VAL A 668 26.76 2.93 -11.88
N LEU A 669 26.32 3.88 -11.07
CA LEU A 669 25.27 3.72 -10.06
C LEU A 669 24.07 4.56 -10.46
N LEU A 670 22.89 3.96 -10.53
CA LEU A 670 21.62 4.63 -10.67
C LEU A 670 20.96 4.79 -9.31
N VAL A 671 20.46 6.00 -9.05
CA VAL A 671 19.76 6.36 -7.82
C VAL A 671 18.43 7.02 -8.19
N GLY A 672 17.33 6.40 -7.77
CA GLY A 672 15.97 6.89 -8.06
C GLY A 672 15.50 7.91 -7.03
N ALA A 673 14.80 8.92 -7.52
CA ALA A 673 14.09 9.95 -6.77
C ALA A 673 12.65 10.07 -7.33
N PRO A 674 11.77 9.09 -7.06
CA PRO A 674 10.51 8.93 -7.78
C PRO A 674 9.48 10.02 -7.50
N THR A 675 9.59 10.73 -6.39
CA THR A 675 8.68 11.81 -6.02
C THR A 675 9.23 13.21 -6.31
N GLN A 676 10.38 13.29 -6.98
CA GLN A 676 10.96 14.56 -7.37
C GLN A 676 10.08 15.27 -8.41
N ASP A 677 9.84 16.57 -8.22
CA ASP A 677 9.22 17.44 -9.21
C ASP A 677 10.17 17.64 -10.40
N VAL A 678 9.62 17.63 -11.63
CA VAL A 678 10.35 17.77 -12.88
C VAL A 678 9.83 18.99 -13.65
N LEU A 679 10.73 19.78 -14.24
CA LEU A 679 10.37 20.90 -15.10
C LEU A 679 10.13 20.40 -16.53
N ALA A 680 8.91 20.60 -17.03
CA ALA A 680 8.56 20.33 -18.41
C ALA A 680 8.60 21.62 -19.25
N LYS A 681 9.27 21.55 -20.38
CA LYS A 681 9.36 22.63 -21.37
C LYS A 681 8.50 22.28 -22.58
N MET A 682 7.54 23.16 -22.90
CA MET A 682 6.66 23.04 -24.06
C MET A 682 6.76 24.34 -24.85
N ALA A 683 7.49 24.35 -25.94
CA ALA A 683 7.68 25.53 -26.81
C ALA A 683 7.99 26.84 -26.00
N PHE A 684 6.97 27.61 -25.65
CA PHE A 684 7.10 28.88 -24.93
C PHE A 684 6.71 28.76 -23.43
N LEU A 685 6.27 27.60 -22.96
CA LEU A 685 5.77 27.41 -21.61
C LEU A 685 6.64 26.41 -20.82
N THR A 686 6.99 26.80 -19.60
CA THR A 686 7.58 25.86 -18.63
C THR A 686 6.54 25.57 -17.55
N THR A 687 6.28 24.30 -17.29
CA THR A 687 5.37 23.83 -16.23
C THR A 687 6.07 22.81 -15.33
N THR A 688 5.56 22.62 -14.12
CA THR A 688 6.08 21.61 -13.20
C THR A 688 5.25 20.33 -13.29
N LEU A 689 5.92 19.23 -13.56
CA LEU A 689 5.37 17.89 -13.43
C LEU A 689 5.60 17.42 -11.98
N HIS A 690 4.58 17.62 -11.13
CA HIS A 690 4.65 17.21 -9.74
C HIS A 690 4.85 15.70 -9.63
N GLN A 691 5.84 15.26 -8.84
CA GLN A 691 6.21 13.85 -8.65
C GLN A 691 6.37 13.09 -9.99
N GLY A 692 6.87 13.78 -11.01
CA GLY A 692 7.19 13.15 -12.29
C GLY A 692 8.28 12.11 -12.16
N GLY A 693 9.13 12.26 -11.17
CA GLY A 693 10.23 11.35 -10.86
C GLY A 693 11.48 11.61 -11.67
N SER A 694 12.62 11.33 -11.08
CA SER A 694 13.93 11.51 -11.67
C SER A 694 14.86 10.39 -11.25
N THR A 695 15.77 10.01 -12.14
CA THR A 695 16.87 9.09 -11.84
C THR A 695 18.18 9.77 -12.11
N ARG A 696 19.12 9.64 -11.21
CA ARG A 696 20.48 10.17 -11.33
C ARG A 696 21.47 9.05 -11.54
N MET A 697 22.32 9.19 -12.53
CA MET A 697 23.39 8.24 -12.83
C MET A 697 24.72 8.84 -12.40
N TYR A 698 25.42 8.11 -11.54
CA TYR A 698 26.73 8.49 -11.03
C TYR A 698 27.79 7.53 -11.54
N GLU A 699 28.99 8.05 -11.82
CA GLU A 699 30.17 7.24 -11.96
C GLU A 699 30.63 6.73 -10.60
N LEU A 700 31.08 5.48 -10.54
CA LEU A 700 31.69 4.86 -9.37
C LEU A 700 33.21 4.70 -9.60
N PRO A 701 33.99 5.78 -9.44
CA PRO A 701 35.43 5.67 -9.60
C PRO A 701 36.06 4.89 -8.43
N PRO A 702 37.14 4.15 -8.67
CA PRO A 702 37.75 3.27 -7.68
C PRO A 702 38.20 3.97 -6.38
N ASP A 703 38.74 5.19 -6.49
CA ASP A 703 39.46 5.86 -5.42
C ASP A 703 38.89 7.25 -5.05
N SER A 704 37.76 7.64 -5.61
CA SER A 704 37.15 8.95 -5.35
C SER A 704 35.62 8.86 -5.15
N GLN A 705 35.05 9.93 -4.66
CA GLN A 705 33.60 10.05 -4.44
C GLN A 705 32.81 9.93 -5.76
N PRO A 706 31.61 9.35 -5.74
CA PRO A 706 30.74 9.27 -6.92
C PRO A 706 30.49 10.64 -7.56
N SER A 707 30.57 10.73 -8.88
CA SER A 707 30.31 11.96 -9.63
C SER A 707 29.06 11.81 -10.52
N LEU A 708 28.20 12.84 -10.53
CA LEU A 708 27.00 12.84 -11.35
C LEU A 708 27.36 12.90 -12.84
N LEU A 709 26.92 11.92 -13.60
CA LEU A 709 27.11 11.82 -15.04
C LEU A 709 25.89 12.28 -15.83
N SER A 710 24.73 11.75 -15.49
CA SER A 710 23.51 11.97 -16.27
C SER A 710 22.26 11.94 -15.41
N THR A 711 21.17 12.55 -15.92
CA THR A 711 19.86 12.60 -15.28
C THR A 711 18.79 12.18 -16.28
N PHE A 712 17.86 11.35 -15.82
CA PHE A 712 16.67 10.91 -16.54
C PHE A 712 15.44 11.45 -15.81
N ASN A 713 14.42 11.91 -16.55
CA ASN A 713 13.23 12.52 -15.97
C ASN A 713 11.95 11.94 -16.58
N GLY A 714 10.92 11.76 -15.75
CA GLY A 714 9.59 11.31 -16.17
C GLY A 714 8.82 12.39 -16.94
N ASP A 715 7.86 11.98 -17.75
CA ASP A 715 7.10 12.81 -18.70
C ASP A 715 5.69 13.18 -18.22
N ARG A 716 5.22 12.60 -17.12
CA ARG A 716 3.86 12.81 -16.59
C ARG A 716 3.89 13.19 -15.11
N ARG A 717 2.85 13.87 -14.67
CA ARG A 717 2.62 14.12 -13.24
C ARG A 717 2.38 12.80 -12.53
N PHE A 718 2.89 12.67 -11.32
CA PHE A 718 2.72 11.54 -10.42
C PHE A 718 3.17 10.18 -10.99
N SER A 719 3.94 10.18 -12.08
CA SER A 719 4.37 8.93 -12.73
C SER A 719 5.36 8.12 -11.90
N ARG A 720 6.04 8.74 -10.93
CA ARG A 720 7.04 8.08 -10.10
C ARG A 720 8.13 7.41 -10.92
N PHE A 721 8.55 8.05 -12.03
CA PHE A 721 9.64 7.58 -12.89
C PHE A 721 10.92 7.34 -12.07
N GLY A 722 11.54 6.18 -12.26
CA GLY A 722 12.70 5.76 -11.47
C GLY A 722 12.33 5.18 -10.10
N GLY A 723 11.05 4.86 -9.86
CA GLY A 723 10.62 4.14 -8.66
C GLY A 723 11.19 2.73 -8.58
N VAL A 724 11.46 2.11 -9.74
CA VAL A 724 12.15 0.83 -9.87
C VAL A 724 13.24 0.96 -10.92
N LEU A 725 14.43 0.49 -10.60
CA LEU A 725 15.63 0.52 -11.43
C LEU A 725 16.23 -0.87 -11.53
N HIS A 726 16.66 -1.25 -12.72
CA HIS A 726 17.36 -2.51 -12.95
C HIS A 726 18.34 -2.35 -14.10
N LEU A 727 19.60 -2.78 -13.92
CA LEU A 727 20.59 -2.89 -14.97
C LEU A 727 20.92 -4.35 -15.23
N SER A 728 20.92 -4.75 -16.47
CA SER A 728 21.26 -6.12 -16.88
C SER A 728 21.64 -6.17 -18.35
N ASP A 729 22.64 -6.92 -18.68
CA ASP A 729 23.04 -7.23 -20.05
C ASP A 729 21.99 -8.16 -20.69
N LEU A 730 21.11 -7.62 -21.52
CA LEU A 730 20.01 -8.34 -22.14
C LEU A 730 20.40 -9.05 -23.43
N ASP A 731 21.37 -8.51 -24.17
CA ASP A 731 21.80 -9.02 -25.47
C ASP A 731 23.15 -9.76 -25.43
N ASN A 732 23.74 -9.91 -24.23
CA ASN A 732 25.03 -10.57 -23.95
C ASN A 732 26.22 -9.90 -24.66
N ASP A 733 26.21 -8.58 -24.77
CA ASP A 733 27.30 -7.81 -25.40
C ASP A 733 28.34 -7.29 -24.39
N GLY A 734 28.12 -7.53 -23.08
CA GLY A 734 28.99 -7.14 -21.98
C GLY A 734 28.70 -5.73 -21.44
N LEU A 735 27.63 -5.08 -21.90
CA LEU A 735 27.12 -3.81 -21.40
C LEU A 735 25.69 -4.01 -20.87
N ASP A 736 25.35 -3.30 -19.80
CA ASP A 736 24.04 -3.44 -19.20
C ASP A 736 23.03 -2.48 -19.86
N GLU A 737 21.88 -2.97 -20.28
CA GLU A 737 20.71 -2.16 -20.56
C GLU A 737 20.18 -1.57 -19.27
N ILE A 738 19.69 -0.32 -19.36
CA ILE A 738 19.11 0.41 -18.24
C ILE A 738 17.61 0.30 -18.31
N ILE A 739 17.01 -0.34 -17.30
CA ILE A 739 15.56 -0.53 -17.20
C ILE A 739 15.02 0.38 -16.08
N MET A 740 14.06 1.25 -16.43
CA MET A 740 13.45 2.20 -15.50
C MET A 740 11.93 2.11 -15.58
N ALA A 741 11.28 1.98 -14.43
CA ALA A 741 9.82 1.93 -14.36
C ALA A 741 9.20 3.25 -13.89
N ALA A 742 8.01 3.53 -14.41
CA ALA A 742 7.09 4.59 -14.00
C ALA A 742 5.73 3.94 -13.67
N PRO A 743 5.59 3.24 -12.53
CA PRO A 743 4.45 2.38 -12.26
C PRO A 743 3.14 3.13 -12.01
N LEU A 744 3.20 4.39 -11.62
CA LEU A 744 2.04 5.26 -11.36
C LEU A 744 1.78 6.27 -12.50
N ARG A 745 2.43 6.08 -13.64
CA ARG A 745 2.20 6.95 -14.78
C ARG A 745 0.71 6.99 -15.14
N ILE A 746 0.17 8.17 -15.35
CA ILE A 746 -1.23 8.40 -15.72
C ILE A 746 -1.32 8.93 -17.15
N THR A 747 -2.43 8.64 -17.83
CA THR A 747 -2.65 9.05 -19.22
C THR A 747 -2.87 10.55 -19.37
N ASP A 748 -3.28 11.24 -18.32
CA ASP A 748 -3.66 12.65 -18.36
C ASP A 748 -2.47 13.60 -18.57
N VAL A 749 -2.66 14.53 -19.50
CA VAL A 749 -1.71 15.61 -19.86
C VAL A 749 -2.17 16.96 -19.34
N THR A 750 -3.43 17.10 -18.96
CA THR A 750 -4.05 18.39 -18.62
C THR A 750 -4.32 18.57 -17.14
N SER A 751 -4.40 19.80 -16.70
CA SER A 751 -4.34 20.21 -15.30
C SER A 751 -5.60 19.95 -14.45
N GLY A 752 -6.52 19.10 -14.87
CA GLY A 752 -7.77 19.02 -14.13
C GLY A 752 -8.57 17.72 -14.21
N LEU A 753 -8.25 16.83 -15.14
CA LEU A 753 -8.98 15.57 -15.33
C LEU A 753 -7.97 14.43 -15.25
N MET A 754 -8.16 13.51 -14.36
CA MET A 754 -7.29 12.34 -14.25
C MET A 754 -7.75 11.26 -15.22
N GLY A 755 -6.85 10.87 -16.12
CA GLY A 755 -6.96 9.63 -16.89
C GLY A 755 -6.62 8.41 -16.02
N GLY A 756 -6.82 7.22 -16.56
CA GLY A 756 -6.43 5.98 -15.92
C GLY A 756 -4.90 5.84 -15.77
N GLU A 757 -4.45 5.01 -14.84
CA GLU A 757 -3.05 4.64 -14.67
C GLU A 757 -2.61 3.76 -15.85
N ASP A 758 -1.50 4.11 -16.51
CA ASP A 758 -0.86 3.37 -17.60
C ASP A 758 0.62 3.12 -17.30
N GLY A 759 0.95 2.38 -16.24
CA GLY A 759 2.33 2.08 -15.88
C GLY A 759 3.19 1.69 -17.08
N ARG A 760 4.42 2.20 -17.12
CA ARG A 760 5.38 1.95 -18.21
C ARG A 760 6.75 1.57 -17.69
N VAL A 761 7.43 0.76 -18.49
CA VAL A 761 8.84 0.40 -18.28
C VAL A 761 9.63 0.77 -19.53
N TYR A 762 10.69 1.56 -19.33
CA TYR A 762 11.58 2.05 -20.37
C TYR A 762 12.87 1.27 -20.34
N VAL A 763 13.32 0.78 -21.49
CA VAL A 763 14.61 0.09 -21.65
C VAL A 763 15.52 0.94 -22.53
N TYR A 764 16.65 1.38 -21.98
CA TYR A 764 17.66 2.17 -22.67
C TYR A 764 18.86 1.29 -23.00
N ASN A 765 19.41 1.43 -24.21
CA ASN A 765 20.58 0.70 -24.64
C ASN A 765 21.84 1.22 -23.94
N GLY A 766 22.58 0.31 -23.32
CA GLY A 766 23.82 0.63 -22.59
C GLY A 766 24.93 1.24 -23.45
N LYS A 767 24.89 1.09 -24.80
CA LYS A 767 25.85 1.69 -25.75
C LYS A 767 25.54 3.15 -26.11
N GLN A 768 24.30 3.61 -25.84
CA GLN A 768 23.80 4.92 -26.29
C GLN A 768 23.63 5.92 -25.13
N VAL A 769 24.34 5.74 -24.06
CA VAL A 769 24.25 6.65 -22.89
C VAL A 769 25.13 7.87 -23.13
N THR A 770 24.58 9.06 -22.87
CA THR A 770 25.26 10.35 -23.04
C THR A 770 25.39 11.10 -21.72
N LEU A 771 26.41 11.93 -21.60
CA LEU A 771 26.58 12.83 -20.45
C LEU A 771 25.48 13.90 -20.40
N GLY A 772 25.09 14.29 -19.19
CA GLY A 772 24.19 15.39 -18.93
C GLY A 772 22.72 14.97 -18.89
N ASP A 773 21.86 15.67 -19.65
CA ASP A 773 20.42 15.42 -19.62
C ASP A 773 20.03 14.34 -20.63
N MET A 774 19.65 13.16 -20.11
CA MET A 774 19.07 12.06 -20.89
C MET A 774 17.58 12.23 -21.17
N THR A 775 17.02 13.37 -20.83
CA THR A 775 15.64 13.76 -21.09
C THR A 775 15.44 14.02 -22.57
N GLY A 776 14.83 13.15 -23.31
CA GLY A 776 14.50 13.33 -24.71
C GLY A 776 13.51 14.48 -24.95
N LYS A 777 13.26 14.82 -26.21
CA LYS A 777 12.28 15.81 -26.67
C LYS A 777 11.30 15.16 -27.63
N CYS A 778 10.06 14.97 -27.19
CA CYS A 778 9.00 14.51 -28.07
C CYS A 778 8.72 15.56 -29.15
N LYS A 779 8.61 15.12 -30.41
CA LYS A 779 8.32 16.01 -31.54
C LYS A 779 9.17 17.28 -31.57
N SER A 780 10.43 17.17 -31.19
CA SER A 780 11.48 18.24 -31.16
C SER A 780 11.20 19.46 -30.27
N TRP A 781 10.11 19.52 -29.53
CA TRP A 781 9.74 20.75 -28.77
C TRP A 781 9.10 20.52 -27.41
N VAL A 782 8.77 19.26 -27.04
CA VAL A 782 8.25 18.88 -25.71
C VAL A 782 9.29 18.03 -24.96
N ALA A 783 9.77 18.52 -23.83
CA ALA A 783 10.67 17.81 -22.93
C ALA A 783 10.12 17.86 -21.48
N PRO A 784 10.22 16.83 -20.68
CA PRO A 784 10.92 15.54 -20.89
C PRO A 784 10.16 14.54 -21.77
N CYS A 785 10.87 13.71 -22.48
CA CYS A 785 10.34 12.61 -23.29
C CYS A 785 11.22 11.36 -23.18
N PRO A 786 11.04 10.55 -22.13
CA PRO A 786 11.85 9.35 -21.92
C PRO A 786 11.74 8.35 -23.06
N GLU A 787 10.63 8.31 -23.79
CA GLU A 787 10.41 7.41 -24.93
C GLU A 787 11.35 7.66 -26.11
N GLU A 788 11.80 8.91 -26.30
CA GLU A 788 12.63 9.24 -27.46
C GLU A 788 13.94 8.47 -27.48
N LYS A 789 14.61 8.37 -26.31
CA LYS A 789 15.90 7.71 -26.15
C LYS A 789 15.80 6.24 -25.74
N ALA A 790 14.62 5.78 -25.36
CA ALA A 790 14.40 4.39 -25.03
C ALA A 790 14.47 3.49 -26.29
N GLN A 791 15.08 2.33 -26.15
CA GLN A 791 15.10 1.29 -27.17
C GLN A 791 13.74 0.57 -27.21
N TYR A 792 13.18 0.25 -26.04
CA TYR A 792 11.85 -0.36 -25.88
C TYR A 792 11.05 0.41 -24.85
N VAL A 793 9.75 0.49 -25.05
CA VAL A 793 8.75 0.97 -24.10
C VAL A 793 7.74 -0.14 -23.87
N LEU A 794 7.80 -0.76 -22.70
CA LEU A 794 6.90 -1.83 -22.31
C LEU A 794 5.67 -1.21 -21.66
N MET A 795 4.49 -1.53 -22.17
CA MET A 795 3.22 -0.95 -21.74
C MET A 795 2.43 -1.96 -20.94
N SER A 796 1.71 -1.48 -19.95
CA SER A 796 0.81 -2.32 -19.17
C SER A 796 -0.26 -2.95 -20.06
N PRO A 797 -0.46 -4.28 -19.99
CA PRO A 797 -1.59 -4.93 -20.63
C PRO A 797 -2.93 -4.67 -19.92
N GLU A 798 -2.89 -4.18 -18.69
CA GLU A 798 -4.06 -3.91 -17.83
C GLU A 798 -3.92 -2.53 -17.19
N ALA A 799 -4.95 -1.68 -17.34
CA ALA A 799 -4.98 -0.37 -16.71
C ALA A 799 -5.11 -0.50 -15.17
N GLY A 800 -4.45 0.39 -14.42
CA GLY A 800 -4.52 0.43 -12.95
C GLY A 800 -3.78 -0.70 -12.25
N SER A 801 -2.98 -1.47 -12.97
CA SER A 801 -2.31 -2.67 -12.43
C SER A 801 -0.99 -2.42 -11.69
N ARG A 802 -0.48 -1.17 -11.64
CA ARG A 802 0.85 -0.84 -11.15
C ARG A 802 1.97 -1.58 -11.87
N PHE A 803 1.88 -1.67 -13.19
CA PHE A 803 2.88 -2.30 -14.05
C PHE A 803 4.25 -1.63 -13.87
N GLY A 804 5.28 -2.43 -13.62
CA GLY A 804 6.60 -1.94 -13.28
C GLY A 804 6.85 -1.78 -11.76
N SER A 805 5.99 -2.34 -10.91
CA SER A 805 6.17 -2.32 -9.46
C SER A 805 7.42 -3.08 -8.97
N SER A 806 7.88 -4.05 -9.75
CA SER A 806 9.18 -4.73 -9.61
C SER A 806 9.65 -5.22 -10.98
N VAL A 807 10.96 -5.28 -11.21
CA VAL A 807 11.56 -5.71 -12.48
C VAL A 807 12.82 -6.52 -12.20
N ILE A 808 12.95 -7.67 -12.83
CA ILE A 808 14.18 -8.47 -12.83
C ILE A 808 14.46 -9.08 -14.21
N THR A 809 15.65 -9.60 -14.39
CA THR A 809 16.06 -10.37 -15.57
C THR A 809 16.35 -11.81 -15.16
N VAL A 810 15.77 -12.75 -15.90
CA VAL A 810 16.08 -14.18 -15.78
C VAL A 810 17.00 -14.56 -16.94
N ARG A 811 18.17 -15.08 -16.60
CA ARG A 811 19.18 -15.47 -17.57
C ARG A 811 19.03 -16.93 -17.96
N SER A 812 19.15 -17.20 -19.25
CA SER A 812 19.27 -18.55 -19.78
C SER A 812 20.39 -18.60 -20.82
N LYS A 813 20.84 -19.82 -21.22
CA LYS A 813 21.91 -19.99 -22.20
C LYS A 813 21.61 -19.38 -23.55
N LYS A 814 20.32 -19.33 -23.93
CA LYS A 814 19.91 -18.90 -25.28
C LYS A 814 19.27 -17.50 -25.26
N LYS A 815 18.60 -17.10 -24.19
CA LYS A 815 17.79 -15.89 -24.22
C LYS A 815 17.53 -15.33 -22.79
N ASN A 816 17.91 -14.09 -22.57
CA ASN A 816 17.56 -13.38 -21.35
C ASN A 816 16.11 -12.88 -21.45
N GLN A 817 15.38 -12.97 -20.36
CA GLN A 817 13.98 -12.57 -20.27
C GLN A 817 13.83 -11.48 -19.20
N VAL A 818 13.03 -10.46 -19.50
CA VAL A 818 12.66 -9.42 -18.52
C VAL A 818 11.31 -9.81 -17.92
N VAL A 819 11.27 -9.90 -16.60
CA VAL A 819 10.06 -10.17 -15.83
C VAL A 819 9.62 -8.89 -15.12
N ILE A 820 8.40 -8.46 -15.38
CA ILE A 820 7.82 -7.22 -14.85
C ILE A 820 6.60 -7.54 -14.01
N ALA A 821 6.60 -7.10 -12.77
CA ALA A 821 5.47 -7.24 -11.90
C ALA A 821 4.43 -6.11 -12.11
N ALA A 822 3.17 -6.48 -12.08
CA ALA A 822 2.01 -5.63 -12.02
C ALA A 822 1.29 -5.88 -10.68
N GLY A 823 1.76 -5.23 -9.61
CA GLY A 823 1.42 -5.58 -8.22
C GLY A 823 -0.06 -5.40 -7.85
N LYS A 824 -0.85 -4.66 -8.64
CA LYS A 824 -2.29 -4.45 -8.46
C LYS A 824 -3.13 -5.07 -9.59
N SER A 825 -2.55 -5.94 -10.41
CA SER A 825 -3.29 -6.66 -11.45
C SER A 825 -4.42 -7.49 -10.84
N SER A 826 -5.53 -7.54 -11.54
CA SER A 826 -6.68 -8.39 -11.22
C SER A 826 -6.87 -9.49 -12.27
N LEU A 827 -5.82 -9.85 -13.00
CA LEU A 827 -5.86 -10.87 -14.06
C LEU A 827 -6.39 -12.22 -13.56
N GLY A 828 -5.96 -12.68 -12.40
CA GLY A 828 -6.44 -13.92 -11.79
C GLY A 828 -7.57 -13.71 -10.78
N ALA A 829 -7.39 -12.75 -9.87
CA ALA A 829 -8.37 -12.36 -8.86
C ALA A 829 -8.14 -10.89 -8.46
N ARG A 830 -9.09 -10.29 -7.76
CA ARG A 830 -9.03 -8.88 -7.35
C ARG A 830 -7.70 -8.57 -6.64
N LEU A 831 -6.91 -7.64 -7.20
CA LEU A 831 -5.62 -7.19 -6.67
C LEU A 831 -4.65 -8.34 -6.31
N SER A 832 -4.72 -9.44 -7.08
CA SER A 832 -3.85 -10.61 -6.84
C SER A 832 -2.40 -10.37 -7.26
N GLY A 833 -2.16 -9.36 -8.10
CA GLY A 833 -0.88 -9.17 -8.79
C GLY A 833 -0.69 -10.15 -9.94
N ALA A 834 0.18 -9.79 -10.87
CA ALA A 834 0.59 -10.62 -11.98
C ALA A 834 2.03 -10.32 -12.39
N LEU A 835 2.65 -11.28 -13.05
CA LEU A 835 3.96 -11.13 -13.68
C LEU A 835 3.82 -11.23 -15.18
N HIS A 836 4.50 -10.35 -15.91
CA HIS A 836 4.54 -10.34 -17.35
C HIS A 836 5.98 -10.59 -17.84
N ILE A 837 6.14 -11.59 -18.68
CA ILE A 837 7.43 -12.03 -19.21
C ILE A 837 7.62 -11.48 -20.60
N TYR A 838 8.74 -10.84 -20.84
CA TYR A 838 9.12 -10.27 -22.13
C TYR A 838 10.44 -10.87 -22.61
N SER A 839 10.45 -11.29 -23.84
CA SER A 839 11.65 -11.70 -24.55
C SER A 839 12.06 -10.57 -25.48
N LEU A 840 12.97 -9.70 -25.06
CA LEU A 840 13.45 -8.55 -25.83
C LEU A 840 14.69 -8.92 -26.64
N GLY A 841 14.77 -8.41 -27.87
CA GLY A 841 15.94 -8.55 -28.73
C GLY A 841 16.04 -9.86 -29.51
N GLN A 842 16.16 -9.68 -30.81
CA GLN A 842 16.33 -10.54 -31.98
C GLN A 842 15.02 -10.82 -32.74
N ASP A 843 14.81 -10.00 -33.74
CA ASP A 843 14.33 -10.43 -35.07
C ASP A 843 15.54 -10.74 -35.95
#